data_790914bc6fb80ce2833d4c2a781aa10c
#
_entry.id   790914bc6fb80ce2833d4c2a781aa10c
#
_cell.length_a   1.000
_cell.length_b   1.000
_cell.length_c   1.000
_cell.angle_alpha   90.00
_cell.angle_beta   90.00
_cell.angle_gamma   90.00
#
_symmetry.space_group_name_H-M   'P 1'
#
loop_
_entity.id
_entity.type
_entity.pdbx_description
1 polymer ?
#
loop_
_entity_poly.entity_id
_entity_poly.type
_entity_poly.pdbx_seq_one_letter_code
_entity_poly.pdbx_strand_id
1 'polypeptide(L)'
;MSSISRRLFVQAGAMVTLAGVAVQRGWPANAAPYTKDGTVDGHLGARGCIALLPDTQFYSRYGVESADLFAKQYPGLPNPYDCQTQWIVDHTADYHIAMTHHLGDVCDQSGEGHEDQYVVADRAMKILDDAKASYSVIPGNHDVADDFHYYRTWFPKDRQAHSPSFREMGPSGMSNWHEFTVAGVPMMAVNVPWGSDGADLDWAESVLNAHPTVPTIITTHQIIDISPDGTALSTSFGQRLWDRLINHHNQVFLTVNGHHHGATNRIVTNAAGQPVFQQLLDYQMAYQGGNGLMALMEFDFTHNQLCQTAFSPWVPLKGERANSLDRALLTGPGDTWVTSFDFASRFASFDADFHPTGEVPAATTALRAQLRKEFTPIAALPLVKPANDTDYPTLPGTVAHWRPTEQDGTLVERDISGNGNDMTLKKAGILTNAAALVTDHMTYSSAEHAVRFTPRAKHVFAYFATAKDAPVNRERFEQGYTFETFIKIDKDYGSSNYWGAFVCRGGRRGDLPNFKVAGADTDDLEEPPLSGAISSLKEVQWAFTDTAKVGNGYSVWSGDVDLDKWYHLVVVDDPREGSVVMYIDGVPMLRNQYGTAGRAHGINGFDDRPWIIGGSIYDNIMSTGFFGTIGETRLVDHPTTPAQWLTARASSAPSPSGTPTSEPSPTASPSGSAGPSTGPSPTTTPTAPQSPSGTSPSATGTPATPSGTGSSATPGASPTVAGPGTAGQATSGGGHGAPQAPGEGAWHRLRLPRTGR
;
A
#
# COMPACT_ATOMS: atom_id res chain seq x y z
N MET A 1 -33.21 49.11 7.16
CA MET A 1 -32.75 49.66 5.88
C MET A 1 -31.74 48.69 5.38
N SER A 2 -31.89 48.04 4.44
CA SER A 2 -32.47 47.64 3.21
C SER A 2 -31.78 46.37 2.76
N SER A 3 -32.57 45.39 2.44
CA SER A 3 -32.25 44.14 1.82
C SER A 3 -31.43 44.30 0.54
N ILE A 4 -30.29 43.57 0.40
CA ILE A 4 -29.70 43.26 -0.89
C ILE A 4 -29.56 41.74 -1.00
N SER A 5 -30.37 41.26 -1.78
CA SER A 5 -30.67 40.15 -2.65
C SER A 5 -29.66 38.99 -2.75
N ARG A 6 -30.15 37.82 -2.34
CA ARG A 6 -29.59 36.47 -2.52
C ARG A 6 -29.66 35.95 -3.98
N ARG A 7 -29.44 36.76 -4.99
CA ARG A 7 -29.58 36.33 -6.41
C ARG A 7 -28.31 36.37 -7.28
N LEU A 8 -27.13 36.50 -6.67
CA LEU A 8 -25.88 36.56 -7.47
C LEU A 8 -24.89 35.38 -7.24
N PHE A 9 -25.30 34.35 -6.52
CA PHE A 9 -24.40 33.21 -6.26
C PHE A 9 -24.72 31.94 -7.08
N VAL A 10 -25.73 31.97 -7.94
CA VAL A 10 -26.11 30.79 -8.76
C VAL A 10 -25.62 30.91 -10.20
N GLN A 11 -25.04 32.02 -10.64
CA GLN A 11 -24.53 32.17 -12.00
C GLN A 11 -23.02 31.96 -12.16
N ALA A 12 -22.25 31.82 -11.09
CA ALA A 12 -20.82 31.50 -11.16
C ALA A 12 -20.52 29.99 -11.17
N GLY A 13 -21.47 29.14 -10.75
CA GLY A 13 -21.31 27.68 -10.75
C GLY A 13 -21.59 26.98 -12.08
N ALA A 14 -22.16 27.67 -13.06
CA ALA A 14 -22.56 27.07 -14.33
C ALA A 14 -21.56 27.32 -15.48
N MET A 15 -20.51 28.09 -15.28
CA MET A 15 -19.50 28.35 -16.32
C MET A 15 -18.23 27.52 -16.21
N VAL A 16 -18.02 26.80 -15.13
CA VAL A 16 -16.84 25.91 -14.98
C VAL A 16 -17.10 24.51 -15.57
N THR A 17 -18.34 24.10 -15.70
CA THR A 17 -18.70 22.81 -16.31
C THR A 17 -18.76 22.83 -17.85
N LEU A 18 -18.64 23.98 -18.50
CA LEU A 18 -18.63 24.08 -19.97
C LEU A 18 -17.21 24.16 -20.57
N ALA A 19 -16.18 24.42 -19.78
CA ALA A 19 -14.80 24.42 -20.24
C ALA A 19 -14.18 23.00 -20.28
N GLY A 20 -14.70 22.06 -19.47
CA GLY A 20 -14.24 20.66 -19.47
C GLY A 20 -14.78 19.81 -20.64
N VAL A 21 -15.84 20.26 -21.33
CA VAL A 21 -16.44 19.53 -22.45
C VAL A 21 -15.93 20.03 -23.83
N ALA A 22 -15.25 21.16 -23.88
CA ALA A 22 -14.75 21.74 -25.14
C ALA A 22 -13.41 21.20 -25.62
N VAL A 23 -12.65 20.46 -24.79
CA VAL A 23 -11.35 19.88 -25.18
C VAL A 23 -11.49 18.51 -25.84
N GLN A 24 -12.66 17.87 -25.79
CA GLN A 24 -12.91 16.58 -26.47
C GLN A 24 -13.38 16.71 -27.94
N ARG A 25 -13.42 17.90 -28.51
CA ARG A 25 -13.82 18.09 -29.91
C ARG A 25 -12.62 18.47 -30.79
N GLY A 26 -11.81 17.49 -31.17
CA GLY A 26 -10.74 17.79 -32.13
C GLY A 26 -9.91 16.63 -32.61
N TRP A 27 -10.20 15.40 -32.21
CA TRP A 27 -9.51 14.23 -32.77
C TRP A 27 -10.21 13.75 -34.04
N PRO A 28 -9.47 13.50 -35.13
CA PRO A 28 -10.06 12.95 -36.36
C PRO A 28 -10.64 11.56 -36.07
N ALA A 29 -11.87 11.35 -36.56
CA ALA A 29 -12.66 10.13 -36.39
C ALA A 29 -12.16 8.99 -37.28
N ASN A 30 -10.88 8.63 -37.23
CA ASN A 30 -10.32 7.49 -37.98
C ASN A 30 -9.74 6.42 -37.04
N ALA A 31 -10.19 6.37 -35.79
CA ALA A 31 -9.84 5.26 -34.89
C ALA A 31 -10.57 3.99 -35.39
N ALA A 32 -9.83 2.87 -35.44
CA ALA A 32 -10.41 1.56 -35.69
C ALA A 32 -11.54 1.27 -34.70
N PRO A 33 -12.56 0.50 -35.07
CA PRO A 33 -13.66 0.18 -34.17
C PRO A 33 -13.13 -0.60 -32.96
N TYR A 34 -13.38 -0.09 -31.74
CA TYR A 34 -13.05 -0.75 -30.50
C TYR A 34 -14.05 -1.87 -30.20
N THR A 35 -13.56 -2.99 -29.69
CA THR A 35 -14.46 -3.97 -29.09
C THR A 35 -14.97 -3.46 -27.74
N LYS A 36 -16.06 -4.03 -27.26
CA LYS A 36 -16.74 -3.59 -26.03
C LYS A 36 -15.87 -3.67 -24.78
N ASP A 37 -14.78 -4.41 -24.83
CA ASP A 37 -13.79 -4.59 -23.77
C ASP A 37 -12.49 -3.78 -23.99
N GLY A 38 -12.52 -2.82 -24.92
CA GLY A 38 -11.36 -1.96 -25.24
C GLY A 38 -10.26 -2.67 -26.02
N THR A 39 -10.54 -3.80 -26.68
CA THR A 39 -9.57 -4.50 -27.52
C THR A 39 -9.69 -4.06 -28.99
N VAL A 40 -8.57 -4.02 -29.68
CA VAL A 40 -8.55 -3.86 -31.13
C VAL A 40 -8.70 -5.23 -31.75
N ASP A 41 -9.71 -5.39 -32.58
CA ASP A 41 -10.04 -6.67 -33.18
C ASP A 41 -8.97 -7.09 -34.22
N GLY A 42 -8.13 -8.08 -33.82
CA GLY A 42 -7.32 -8.98 -34.67
C GLY A 42 -6.43 -8.42 -35.78
N HIS A 43 -6.39 -7.11 -36.01
CA HIS A 43 -5.60 -6.52 -37.09
C HIS A 43 -4.11 -6.48 -36.74
N LEU A 44 -3.27 -6.91 -37.69
CA LEU A 44 -1.82 -6.75 -37.58
C LEU A 44 -1.43 -5.28 -37.76
N GLY A 45 -0.35 -4.88 -37.08
CA GLY A 45 0.16 -3.52 -37.20
C GLY A 45 1.60 -3.39 -36.70
N ALA A 46 2.18 -2.23 -37.00
CA ALA A 46 3.47 -1.84 -36.43
C ALA A 46 3.27 -1.47 -34.95
N ARG A 47 3.67 -2.36 -34.05
CA ARG A 47 3.44 -2.26 -32.61
C ARG A 47 4.65 -2.65 -31.81
N GLY A 48 4.73 -2.13 -30.61
CA GLY A 48 5.66 -2.56 -29.57
C GLY A 48 5.24 -2.00 -28.23
N CYS A 49 5.85 -2.50 -27.17
CA CYS A 49 5.43 -2.22 -25.81
C CYS A 49 6.58 -1.66 -24.97
N ILE A 50 6.18 -0.96 -23.91
CA ILE A 50 7.00 -0.74 -22.71
C ILE A 50 6.35 -1.42 -21.53
N ALA A 51 7.15 -1.94 -20.59
CA ALA A 51 6.68 -2.43 -19.30
C ALA A 51 6.85 -1.33 -18.25
N LEU A 52 5.88 -1.19 -17.36
CA LEU A 52 5.89 -0.23 -16.26
C LEU A 52 5.88 -1.02 -14.94
N LEU A 53 6.94 -0.84 -14.13
CA LEU A 53 7.06 -1.37 -12.78
C LEU A 53 6.77 -0.23 -11.79
N PRO A 54 5.54 -0.15 -11.28
CA PRO A 54 5.22 0.83 -10.25
C PRO A 54 5.81 0.42 -8.91
N ASP A 55 5.83 1.33 -7.99
CA ASP A 55 6.31 1.30 -6.61
C ASP A 55 6.42 -0.13 -6.01
N THR A 56 7.66 -0.64 -5.88
CA THR A 56 7.95 -2.04 -5.48
C THR A 56 8.34 -2.17 -4.01
N GLN A 57 8.31 -1.09 -3.26
CA GLN A 57 8.84 -0.97 -1.91
C GLN A 57 8.34 -2.05 -0.94
N PHE A 58 7.04 -2.40 -0.97
CA PHE A 58 6.52 -3.44 -0.09
C PHE A 58 6.99 -4.84 -0.47
N TYR A 59 7.31 -5.10 -1.74
CA TYR A 59 7.87 -6.40 -2.13
C TYR A 59 9.30 -6.55 -1.62
N SER A 60 10.09 -5.48 -1.64
CA SER A 60 11.42 -5.44 -1.02
C SER A 60 11.33 -5.74 0.48
N ARG A 61 10.38 -5.10 1.17
CA ARG A 61 10.11 -5.32 2.59
C ARG A 61 9.62 -6.74 2.90
N TYR A 62 8.74 -7.32 2.08
CA TYR A 62 8.26 -8.70 2.29
C TYR A 62 9.36 -9.74 2.17
N GLY A 63 10.41 -9.45 1.43
CA GLY A 63 11.59 -10.33 1.34
C GLY A 63 12.46 -10.33 2.60
N VAL A 64 12.21 -9.40 3.54
CA VAL A 64 13.00 -9.20 4.78
C VAL A 64 12.12 -9.24 6.02
N GLU A 65 11.43 -8.14 6.32
CA GLU A 65 10.73 -7.95 7.60
C GLU A 65 9.51 -8.87 7.77
N SER A 66 8.88 -9.26 6.67
CA SER A 66 7.74 -10.18 6.66
C SER A 66 8.07 -11.51 5.99
N ALA A 67 9.34 -11.86 5.84
CA ALA A 67 9.78 -13.03 5.10
C ALA A 67 9.17 -14.35 5.62
N ASP A 68 9.12 -14.52 6.93
CA ASP A 68 8.55 -15.72 7.56
C ASP A 68 7.03 -15.80 7.34
N LEU A 69 6.33 -14.69 7.48
CA LEU A 69 4.89 -14.62 7.24
C LEU A 69 4.57 -14.85 5.76
N PHE A 70 5.36 -14.25 4.87
CA PHE A 70 5.24 -14.46 3.42
C PHE A 70 5.46 -15.94 3.06
N ALA A 71 6.55 -16.55 3.55
CA ALA A 71 6.86 -17.96 3.31
C ALA A 71 5.81 -18.91 3.88
N LYS A 72 5.20 -18.58 5.02
CA LYS A 72 4.10 -19.34 5.62
C LYS A 72 2.81 -19.24 4.79
N GLN A 73 2.49 -18.05 4.30
CA GLN A 73 1.28 -17.78 3.54
C GLN A 73 1.39 -18.25 2.08
N TYR A 74 2.57 -18.12 1.50
CA TYR A 74 2.84 -18.44 0.10
C TYR A 74 4.06 -19.38 -0.06
N PRO A 75 4.03 -20.58 0.54
CA PRO A 75 5.18 -21.49 0.51
C PRO A 75 5.58 -21.84 -0.94
N GLY A 76 6.85 -21.60 -1.25
CA GLY A 76 7.44 -21.89 -2.56
C GLY A 76 7.08 -20.93 -3.70
N LEU A 77 6.33 -19.85 -3.43
CA LEU A 77 6.15 -18.79 -4.43
C LEU A 77 7.34 -17.81 -4.42
N PRO A 78 7.71 -17.27 -5.59
CA PRO A 78 8.68 -16.19 -5.67
C PRO A 78 8.14 -14.92 -5.02
N ASN A 79 9.04 -14.02 -4.63
CA ASN A 79 8.66 -12.66 -4.28
C ASN A 79 7.95 -11.99 -5.47
N PRO A 80 6.90 -11.20 -5.26
CA PRO A 80 6.20 -10.50 -6.36
C PRO A 80 7.13 -9.68 -7.26
N TYR A 81 8.18 -9.05 -6.71
CA TYR A 81 9.16 -8.30 -7.49
C TYR A 81 9.98 -9.20 -8.42
N ASP A 82 10.51 -10.32 -7.91
CA ASP A 82 11.19 -11.32 -8.75
C ASP A 82 10.27 -11.83 -9.87
N CYS A 83 8.99 -12.02 -9.54
CA CYS A 83 8.00 -12.49 -10.51
C CYS A 83 7.73 -11.47 -11.62
N GLN A 84 7.64 -10.18 -11.29
CA GLN A 84 7.45 -9.11 -12.28
C GLN A 84 8.63 -9.05 -13.27
N THR A 85 9.86 -9.02 -12.75
CA THR A 85 11.07 -8.91 -13.58
C THR A 85 11.30 -10.18 -14.40
N GLN A 86 11.04 -11.36 -13.84
CA GLN A 86 11.12 -12.63 -14.58
C GLN A 86 10.07 -12.69 -15.70
N TRP A 87 8.82 -12.28 -15.42
CA TRP A 87 7.77 -12.23 -16.43
C TRP A 87 8.15 -11.32 -17.62
N ILE A 88 8.75 -10.15 -17.34
CA ILE A 88 9.25 -9.26 -18.40
C ILE A 88 10.27 -9.97 -19.29
N VAL A 89 11.25 -10.64 -18.67
CA VAL A 89 12.29 -11.38 -19.41
C VAL A 89 11.68 -12.48 -20.26
N ASP A 90 10.80 -13.30 -19.68
CA ASP A 90 10.18 -14.44 -20.34
C ASP A 90 9.29 -14.04 -21.52
N HIS A 91 8.69 -12.84 -21.46
CA HIS A 91 7.71 -12.37 -22.45
C HIS A 91 8.18 -11.18 -23.30
N THR A 92 9.46 -10.77 -23.19
CA THR A 92 10.00 -9.64 -23.98
C THR A 92 9.78 -9.86 -25.50
N ALA A 93 10.03 -11.07 -25.99
CA ALA A 93 9.86 -11.39 -27.39
C ALA A 93 8.38 -11.51 -27.80
N ASP A 94 7.54 -12.13 -26.95
CA ASP A 94 6.14 -12.41 -27.24
C ASP A 94 5.30 -11.12 -27.33
N TYR A 95 5.62 -10.14 -26.49
CA TYR A 95 4.90 -8.87 -26.41
C TYR A 95 5.69 -7.67 -26.97
N HIS A 96 6.85 -7.93 -27.58
CA HIS A 96 7.71 -6.88 -28.15
C HIS A 96 8.03 -5.76 -27.16
N ILE A 97 8.45 -6.14 -25.95
CA ILE A 97 8.80 -5.19 -24.88
C ILE A 97 10.17 -4.58 -25.23
N ALA A 98 10.17 -3.30 -25.57
CA ALA A 98 11.37 -2.57 -25.98
C ALA A 98 12.11 -1.95 -24.78
N MET A 99 11.38 -1.61 -23.71
CA MET A 99 11.92 -0.92 -22.54
C MET A 99 11.07 -1.22 -21.32
N THR A 100 11.72 -1.27 -20.14
CA THR A 100 11.06 -1.35 -18.84
C THR A 100 11.36 -0.09 -18.04
N HIS A 101 10.34 0.56 -17.50
CA HIS A 101 10.47 1.72 -16.63
C HIS A 101 10.08 1.36 -15.20
N HIS A 102 11.01 1.48 -14.26
CA HIS A 102 10.72 1.44 -12.83
C HIS A 102 10.41 2.86 -12.35
N LEU A 103 9.26 3.04 -11.70
CA LEU A 103 8.70 4.36 -11.43
C LEU A 103 9.13 4.98 -10.07
N GLY A 104 10.09 4.35 -9.38
CA GLY A 104 10.61 4.82 -8.08
C GLY A 104 10.11 3.99 -6.91
N ASP A 105 10.47 4.38 -5.69
CA ASP A 105 10.19 3.66 -4.44
C ASP A 105 10.61 2.19 -4.53
N VAL A 106 11.91 2.00 -4.70
CA VAL A 106 12.53 0.68 -4.85
C VAL A 106 12.45 -0.11 -3.53
N CYS A 107 12.60 0.58 -2.40
CA CYS A 107 12.52 0.06 -1.04
C CYS A 107 11.53 0.86 -0.21
N ASP A 108 10.93 0.25 0.83
CA ASP A 108 10.02 0.94 1.76
C ASP A 108 10.80 1.76 2.80
N GLN A 109 11.96 1.27 3.21
CA GLN A 109 12.87 1.95 4.13
C GLN A 109 14.29 1.84 3.59
N SER A 110 14.96 2.98 3.46
CA SER A 110 16.26 3.08 2.80
C SER A 110 17.40 3.50 3.73
N GLY A 111 17.17 3.61 5.04
CA GLY A 111 18.16 4.05 6.03
C GLY A 111 19.05 2.95 6.60
N GLU A 112 19.97 3.35 7.49
CA GLU A 112 20.82 2.41 8.25
C GLU A 112 19.99 1.32 8.94
N GLY A 113 20.36 0.06 8.74
CA GLY A 113 19.67 -1.12 9.28
C GLY A 113 18.52 -1.64 8.42
N HIS A 114 18.33 -1.08 7.22
CA HIS A 114 17.32 -1.54 6.24
C HIS A 114 17.94 -1.85 4.87
N GLU A 115 19.28 -1.97 4.80
CA GLU A 115 20.00 -2.24 3.56
C GLU A 115 19.63 -3.58 2.91
N ASP A 116 19.12 -4.51 3.70
CA ASP A 116 18.66 -5.82 3.25
C ASP A 116 17.39 -5.74 2.37
N GLN A 117 16.60 -4.68 2.46
CA GLN A 117 15.54 -4.41 1.48
C GLN A 117 16.12 -4.14 0.08
N TYR A 118 17.26 -3.45 0.00
CA TYR A 118 17.97 -3.28 -1.27
C TYR A 118 18.56 -4.61 -1.81
N VAL A 119 18.93 -5.55 -0.96
CA VAL A 119 19.33 -6.90 -1.39
C VAL A 119 18.20 -7.61 -2.14
N VAL A 120 16.95 -7.44 -1.68
CA VAL A 120 15.77 -8.00 -2.37
C VAL A 120 15.55 -7.31 -3.71
N ALA A 121 15.60 -5.97 -3.73
CA ALA A 121 15.46 -5.18 -4.95
C ALA A 121 16.57 -5.47 -5.97
N ASP A 122 17.83 -5.59 -5.49
CA ASP A 122 18.98 -5.98 -6.30
C ASP A 122 18.75 -7.31 -6.98
N ARG A 123 18.35 -8.32 -6.22
CA ARG A 123 18.07 -9.66 -6.75
C ARG A 123 17.02 -9.62 -7.85
N ALA A 124 15.92 -8.89 -7.63
CA ALA A 124 14.84 -8.78 -8.61
C ALA A 124 15.30 -8.04 -9.88
N MET A 125 15.98 -6.91 -9.74
CA MET A 125 16.45 -6.13 -10.89
C MET A 125 17.61 -6.81 -11.62
N LYS A 126 18.40 -7.64 -10.91
CA LYS A 126 19.47 -8.45 -11.53
C LYS A 126 18.93 -9.46 -12.56
N ILE A 127 17.68 -9.89 -12.46
CA ILE A 127 17.04 -10.72 -13.49
C ILE A 127 17.02 -9.99 -14.85
N LEU A 128 16.74 -8.68 -14.83
CA LEU A 128 16.81 -7.84 -16.04
C LEU A 128 18.26 -7.64 -16.53
N ASP A 129 19.22 -7.44 -15.60
CA ASP A 129 20.65 -7.31 -15.92
C ASP A 129 21.18 -8.59 -16.62
N ASP A 130 20.91 -9.75 -16.03
CA ASP A 130 21.38 -11.05 -16.53
C ASP A 130 20.78 -11.38 -17.91
N ALA A 131 19.54 -10.97 -18.15
CA ALA A 131 18.87 -11.11 -19.43
C ALA A 131 19.30 -10.04 -20.46
N LYS A 132 20.06 -9.03 -20.06
CA LYS A 132 20.39 -7.84 -20.87
C LYS A 132 19.15 -7.14 -21.39
N ALA A 133 18.09 -7.07 -20.58
CA ALA A 133 16.90 -6.35 -20.90
C ALA A 133 17.14 -4.83 -20.85
N SER A 134 16.45 -4.07 -21.70
CA SER A 134 16.47 -2.62 -21.62
C SER A 134 15.58 -2.16 -20.46
N TYR A 135 16.15 -1.46 -19.48
CA TYR A 135 15.40 -0.93 -18.35
C TYR A 135 15.99 0.37 -17.84
N SER A 136 15.17 1.17 -17.17
CA SER A 136 15.55 2.31 -16.34
C SER A 136 15.03 2.14 -14.92
N VAL A 137 15.75 2.67 -13.96
CA VAL A 137 15.35 2.75 -12.55
C VAL A 137 15.70 4.14 -12.01
N ILE A 138 14.82 4.70 -11.20
CA ILE A 138 14.98 5.97 -10.50
C ILE A 138 14.56 5.81 -9.04
N PRO A 139 15.06 6.61 -8.10
CA PRO A 139 14.56 6.59 -6.73
C PRO A 139 13.24 7.36 -6.58
N GLY A 140 12.43 6.94 -5.61
CA GLY A 140 11.28 7.68 -5.12
C GLY A 140 11.54 8.33 -3.76
N ASN A 141 10.47 8.73 -3.05
CA ASN A 141 10.58 9.38 -1.74
C ASN A 141 10.91 8.42 -0.59
N HIS A 142 10.71 7.12 -0.75
CA HIS A 142 11.13 6.11 0.22
C HIS A 142 12.63 5.81 0.14
N ASP A 143 13.29 6.13 -0.97
CA ASP A 143 14.71 5.90 -1.21
C ASP A 143 15.63 7.03 -0.71
N VAL A 144 15.09 8.09 -0.07
CA VAL A 144 15.80 9.35 0.22
C VAL A 144 16.78 9.31 1.38
N ALA A 145 16.79 8.24 2.19
CA ALA A 145 17.61 8.22 3.40
C ALA A 145 19.08 8.47 3.10
N ASP A 146 19.73 9.26 3.97
CA ASP A 146 21.11 9.68 3.85
C ASP A 146 21.41 10.28 2.45
N ASP A 147 20.55 11.20 2.02
CA ASP A 147 20.64 11.87 0.72
C ASP A 147 20.77 10.87 -0.44
N PHE A 148 19.91 9.86 -0.48
CA PHE A 148 19.92 8.78 -1.48
C PHE A 148 21.21 7.93 -1.52
N HIS A 149 22.00 7.93 -0.45
CA HIS A 149 23.26 7.19 -0.39
C HIS A 149 23.09 5.72 -0.72
N TYR A 150 22.10 5.09 -0.09
CA TYR A 150 21.82 3.65 -0.29
C TYR A 150 21.35 3.35 -1.71
N TYR A 151 20.46 4.16 -2.27
CA TYR A 151 20.06 4.01 -3.67
C TYR A 151 21.26 4.07 -4.62
N ARG A 152 22.12 5.13 -4.50
CA ARG A 152 23.32 5.25 -5.35
C ARG A 152 24.33 4.13 -5.16
N THR A 153 24.36 3.51 -3.99
CA THR A 153 25.22 2.35 -3.71
C THR A 153 24.74 1.11 -4.47
N TRP A 154 23.43 0.85 -4.51
CA TRP A 154 22.86 -0.35 -5.11
C TRP A 154 22.57 -0.20 -6.61
N PHE A 155 22.29 1.01 -7.08
CA PHE A 155 22.00 1.33 -8.48
C PHE A 155 22.97 2.37 -9.07
N PRO A 156 24.29 2.13 -8.98
CA PRO A 156 25.30 3.05 -9.53
C PRO A 156 25.27 3.07 -11.06
N LYS A 157 25.94 4.04 -11.64
CA LYS A 157 26.07 4.20 -13.10
C LYS A 157 26.55 2.91 -13.79
N ASP A 158 27.58 2.25 -13.24
CA ASP A 158 28.16 1.06 -13.84
C ASP A 158 27.17 -0.09 -13.94
N ARG A 159 26.27 -0.23 -12.95
CA ARG A 159 25.18 -1.18 -13.00
C ARG A 159 24.14 -0.82 -14.05
N GLN A 160 23.65 0.43 -14.03
CA GLN A 160 22.63 0.87 -14.99
C GLN A 160 23.14 0.79 -16.44
N ALA A 161 24.45 0.92 -16.65
CA ALA A 161 25.09 0.72 -17.95
C ALA A 161 25.06 -0.74 -18.47
N HIS A 162 24.61 -1.71 -17.67
CA HIS A 162 24.31 -3.06 -18.17
C HIS A 162 23.07 -3.08 -19.06
N SER A 163 22.15 -2.14 -18.88
CA SER A 163 20.99 -1.97 -19.78
C SER A 163 21.46 -1.52 -21.17
N PRO A 164 21.16 -2.26 -22.24
CA PRO A 164 21.61 -1.92 -23.59
C PRO A 164 21.13 -0.54 -24.10
N SER A 165 20.02 -0.09 -23.57
CA SER A 165 19.43 1.23 -23.88
C SER A 165 20.13 2.40 -23.17
N PHE A 166 20.87 2.16 -22.10
CA PHE A 166 21.50 3.21 -21.29
C PHE A 166 22.48 4.05 -22.12
N ARG A 167 22.44 5.37 -21.94
CA ARG A 167 23.36 6.31 -22.62
C ARG A 167 24.19 7.10 -21.63
N GLU A 168 23.56 7.78 -20.69
CA GLU A 168 24.25 8.62 -19.73
C GLU A 168 23.48 8.76 -18.43
N MET A 169 24.21 9.10 -17.36
CA MET A 169 23.67 9.42 -16.05
C MET A 169 23.91 10.90 -15.75
N GLY A 170 22.90 11.58 -15.20
CA GLY A 170 22.95 12.95 -14.79
C GLY A 170 23.83 13.23 -13.56
N PRO A 171 24.00 14.50 -13.18
CA PRO A 171 24.97 14.91 -12.17
C PRO A 171 24.69 14.40 -10.77
N SER A 172 23.45 14.14 -10.40
CA SER A 172 23.11 13.56 -9.09
C SER A 172 23.53 12.08 -8.95
N GLY A 173 23.82 11.41 -10.07
CA GLY A 173 24.01 9.95 -10.11
C GLY A 173 22.70 9.15 -10.03
N MET A 174 21.56 9.79 -10.31
CA MET A 174 20.22 9.19 -10.23
C MET A 174 19.39 9.44 -11.48
N SER A 175 19.44 10.65 -12.06
CA SER A 175 18.89 10.92 -13.39
C SER A 175 19.62 10.11 -14.44
N ASN A 176 18.92 9.62 -15.44
CA ASN A 176 19.51 8.88 -16.54
C ASN A 176 18.70 9.05 -17.82
N TRP A 177 19.31 8.78 -18.98
CA TRP A 177 18.57 8.69 -20.22
C TRP A 177 18.94 7.47 -21.05
N HIS A 178 17.97 6.98 -21.79
CA HIS A 178 18.02 5.75 -22.55
C HIS A 178 17.55 5.99 -23.97
N GLU A 179 18.08 5.20 -24.90
CA GLU A 179 17.63 5.15 -26.29
C GLU A 179 17.28 3.70 -26.64
N PHE A 180 16.11 3.49 -27.22
CA PHE A 180 15.58 2.18 -27.59
C PHE A 180 14.70 2.30 -28.84
N THR A 181 14.23 1.17 -29.37
CA THR A 181 13.47 1.15 -30.62
C THR A 181 12.13 0.44 -30.41
N VAL A 182 11.03 1.06 -30.82
CA VAL A 182 9.69 0.47 -30.80
C VAL A 182 9.18 0.34 -32.24
N ALA A 183 8.94 -0.87 -32.73
CA ALA A 183 8.46 -1.13 -34.10
C ALA A 183 9.29 -0.36 -35.16
N GLY A 184 10.61 -0.36 -35.03
CA GLY A 184 11.51 0.35 -35.94
C GLY A 184 11.65 1.85 -35.70
N VAL A 185 10.86 2.44 -34.81
CA VAL A 185 10.93 3.88 -34.46
C VAL A 185 11.93 4.06 -33.31
N PRO A 186 13.04 4.84 -33.51
CA PRO A 186 13.90 5.23 -32.40
C PRO A 186 13.13 6.08 -31.40
N MET A 187 13.30 5.79 -30.11
CA MET A 187 12.68 6.50 -29.00
C MET A 187 13.70 6.78 -27.90
N MET A 188 13.42 7.77 -27.08
CA MET A 188 14.23 8.15 -25.95
C MET A 188 13.39 8.19 -24.66
N ALA A 189 13.99 7.79 -23.54
CA ALA A 189 13.45 8.05 -22.22
C ALA A 189 14.43 8.93 -21.43
N VAL A 190 13.92 10.01 -20.84
CA VAL A 190 14.66 10.85 -19.90
C VAL A 190 14.01 10.66 -18.54
N ASN A 191 14.78 10.14 -17.59
CA ASN A 191 14.30 9.72 -16.29
C ASN A 191 14.86 10.66 -15.23
N VAL A 192 13.94 11.24 -14.42
CA VAL A 192 14.25 12.28 -13.46
C VAL A 192 13.83 11.80 -12.06
N PRO A 193 14.72 11.75 -11.06
CA PRO A 193 14.42 11.21 -9.75
C PRO A 193 13.46 12.09 -8.94
N TRP A 194 12.98 11.55 -7.83
CA TRP A 194 12.20 12.29 -6.84
C TRP A 194 12.89 13.59 -6.40
N GLY A 195 12.13 14.68 -6.35
CA GLY A 195 12.60 15.94 -5.79
C GLY A 195 13.70 16.66 -6.57
N SER A 196 14.01 16.21 -7.80
CA SER A 196 15.05 16.84 -8.63
C SER A 196 14.86 18.34 -8.79
N ASP A 197 15.97 19.03 -8.77
CA ASP A 197 16.04 20.45 -9.01
C ASP A 197 17.29 20.82 -9.86
N GLY A 198 17.54 22.10 -10.04
CA GLY A 198 18.76 22.71 -10.58
C GLY A 198 19.52 21.85 -11.59
N ALA A 199 20.58 21.21 -11.13
CA ALA A 199 21.56 20.54 -12.00
C ALA A 199 20.98 19.36 -12.79
N ASP A 200 20.09 18.54 -12.19
CA ASP A 200 19.47 17.42 -12.91
C ASP A 200 18.46 17.88 -13.95
N LEU A 201 17.69 18.93 -13.64
CA LEU A 201 16.76 19.49 -14.61
C LEU A 201 17.51 20.23 -15.74
N ASP A 202 18.60 20.92 -15.46
CA ASP A 202 19.46 21.56 -16.47
C ASP A 202 20.09 20.51 -17.39
N TRP A 203 20.55 19.40 -16.82
CA TRP A 203 21.07 18.26 -17.57
C TRP A 203 19.98 17.63 -18.45
N ALA A 204 18.81 17.30 -17.90
CA ALA A 204 17.69 16.72 -18.64
C ALA A 204 17.25 17.63 -19.80
N GLU A 205 17.17 18.93 -19.57
CA GLU A 205 16.89 19.91 -20.61
C GLU A 205 17.97 19.91 -21.71
N SER A 206 19.26 19.80 -21.32
CA SER A 206 20.35 19.70 -22.30
C SER A 206 20.28 18.44 -23.16
N VAL A 207 19.87 17.30 -22.57
CA VAL A 207 19.60 16.05 -23.31
C VAL A 207 18.46 16.23 -24.31
N LEU A 208 17.35 16.82 -23.88
CA LEU A 208 16.21 17.10 -24.76
C LEU A 208 16.59 18.02 -25.93
N ASN A 209 17.35 19.10 -25.64
CA ASN A 209 17.82 20.03 -26.65
C ASN A 209 18.80 19.39 -27.66
N ALA A 210 19.58 18.39 -27.24
CA ALA A 210 20.49 17.65 -28.11
C ALA A 210 19.76 16.67 -29.05
N HIS A 211 18.54 16.25 -28.70
CA HIS A 211 17.77 15.24 -29.44
C HIS A 211 16.35 15.70 -29.81
N PRO A 212 16.19 16.85 -30.50
CA PRO A 212 14.90 17.49 -30.71
C PRO A 212 13.96 16.72 -31.66
N THR A 213 14.46 15.71 -32.37
CA THR A 213 13.71 14.92 -33.37
C THR A 213 13.37 13.51 -32.89
N VAL A 214 13.73 13.13 -31.65
CA VAL A 214 13.51 11.79 -31.14
C VAL A 214 12.29 11.76 -30.21
N PRO A 215 11.24 10.96 -30.51
CA PRO A 215 10.09 10.81 -29.63
C PRO A 215 10.53 10.43 -28.20
N THR A 216 10.09 11.23 -27.23
CA THR A 216 10.63 11.15 -25.87
C THR A 216 9.56 10.88 -24.83
N ILE A 217 9.89 9.96 -23.91
CA ILE A 217 9.13 9.66 -22.69
C ILE A 217 9.86 10.30 -21.50
N ILE A 218 9.15 11.05 -20.67
CA ILE A 218 9.65 11.49 -19.37
C ILE A 218 9.14 10.54 -18.30
N THR A 219 10.08 9.92 -17.57
CA THR A 219 9.76 9.08 -16.41
C THR A 219 10.24 9.76 -15.14
N THR A 220 9.39 9.81 -14.14
CA THR A 220 9.74 10.30 -12.81
C THR A 220 8.85 9.64 -11.76
N HIS A 221 9.17 9.83 -10.50
CA HIS A 221 8.33 9.28 -9.44
C HIS A 221 7.04 10.09 -9.23
N GLN A 222 7.01 11.40 -9.55
CA GLN A 222 5.83 12.26 -9.34
C GLN A 222 5.64 13.28 -10.46
N ILE A 223 4.51 13.24 -11.17
CA ILE A 223 4.06 14.30 -12.10
C ILE A 223 2.61 14.66 -11.85
N ILE A 224 1.72 13.66 -11.96
CA ILE A 224 0.30 13.82 -11.68
C ILE A 224 -0.09 13.03 -10.45
N ASP A 225 -1.12 13.51 -9.78
CA ASP A 225 -1.81 12.91 -8.65
C ASP A 225 -3.20 12.45 -9.08
N ILE A 226 -3.91 11.74 -8.22
CA ILE A 226 -5.27 11.26 -8.45
C ILE A 226 -6.22 11.75 -7.35
N SER A 227 -7.30 12.39 -7.74
CA SER A 227 -8.38 12.75 -6.82
C SER A 227 -9.23 11.53 -6.43
N PRO A 228 -10.03 11.62 -5.36
CA PRO A 228 -10.89 10.53 -4.92
C PRO A 228 -11.91 10.04 -5.97
N ASP A 229 -12.26 10.88 -6.94
CA ASP A 229 -13.15 10.53 -8.05
C ASP A 229 -12.39 9.96 -9.26
N GLY A 230 -11.08 9.75 -9.16
CA GLY A 230 -10.24 9.22 -10.22
C GLY A 230 -9.71 10.25 -11.21
N THR A 231 -9.99 11.55 -11.01
CA THR A 231 -9.52 12.62 -11.90
C THR A 231 -8.03 12.89 -11.68
N ALA A 232 -7.26 13.02 -12.77
CA ALA A 232 -5.85 13.37 -12.72
C ALA A 232 -5.64 14.85 -12.35
N LEU A 233 -4.80 15.08 -11.33
CA LEU A 233 -4.43 16.39 -10.82
C LEU A 233 -2.95 16.69 -11.14
N SER A 234 -2.57 17.96 -11.23
CA SER A 234 -1.16 18.35 -11.31
C SER A 234 -0.57 18.45 -9.90
N THR A 235 0.62 17.89 -9.71
CA THR A 235 1.43 18.17 -8.51
C THR A 235 2.27 19.43 -8.73
N SER A 236 2.77 20.05 -7.66
CA SER A 236 3.65 21.20 -7.78
C SER A 236 5.00 20.83 -8.44
N PHE A 237 5.52 19.63 -8.17
CA PHE A 237 6.71 19.14 -8.85
C PHE A 237 6.41 18.84 -10.33
N GLY A 238 5.30 18.20 -10.63
CA GLY A 238 4.84 17.96 -11.99
C GLY A 238 4.66 19.25 -12.80
N GLN A 239 4.18 20.32 -12.16
CA GLN A 239 4.08 21.63 -12.83
C GLN A 239 5.48 22.21 -13.15
N ARG A 240 6.48 22.06 -12.27
CA ARG A 240 7.86 22.46 -12.58
C ARG A 240 8.45 21.67 -13.75
N LEU A 241 8.23 20.36 -13.79
CA LEU A 241 8.67 19.52 -14.92
C LEU A 241 7.94 19.90 -16.21
N TRP A 242 6.64 20.19 -16.13
CA TRP A 242 5.87 20.69 -17.26
C TRP A 242 6.47 21.96 -17.83
N ASP A 243 6.73 22.96 -16.98
CA ASP A 243 7.23 24.27 -17.40
C ASP A 243 8.67 24.20 -17.96
N ARG A 244 9.51 23.31 -17.43
CA ARG A 244 10.91 23.22 -17.85
C ARG A 244 11.18 22.19 -18.93
N LEU A 245 10.65 20.98 -18.79
CA LEU A 245 11.06 19.85 -19.62
C LEU A 245 10.00 19.43 -20.64
N ILE A 246 8.70 19.70 -20.42
CA ILE A 246 7.65 19.07 -21.21
C ILE A 246 7.02 20.06 -22.18
N ASN A 247 6.57 21.21 -21.69
CA ASN A 247 5.77 22.15 -22.45
C ASN A 247 6.48 22.71 -23.71
N HIS A 248 7.79 22.91 -23.63
CA HIS A 248 8.59 23.55 -24.69
C HIS A 248 9.40 22.55 -25.54
N HIS A 249 9.42 21.26 -25.17
CA HIS A 249 10.12 20.22 -25.92
C HIS A 249 9.11 19.37 -26.66
N ASN A 250 8.87 19.71 -27.93
CA ASN A 250 7.80 19.11 -28.72
C ASN A 250 7.95 17.60 -28.93
N GLN A 251 9.16 17.04 -28.85
CA GLN A 251 9.42 15.60 -28.90
C GLN A 251 8.88 14.81 -27.70
N VAL A 252 8.60 15.47 -26.57
CA VAL A 252 7.99 14.84 -25.39
C VAL A 252 6.51 14.59 -25.65
N PHE A 253 6.10 13.33 -25.73
CA PHE A 253 4.73 12.94 -26.04
C PHE A 253 4.05 12.14 -24.93
N LEU A 254 4.83 11.57 -24.01
CA LEU A 254 4.36 10.71 -22.92
C LEU A 254 5.10 11.03 -21.63
N THR A 255 4.38 11.01 -20.52
CA THR A 255 4.99 10.98 -19.18
C THR A 255 4.40 9.84 -18.36
N VAL A 256 5.23 9.19 -17.54
CA VAL A 256 4.80 8.13 -16.64
C VAL A 256 5.35 8.37 -15.24
N ASN A 257 4.52 8.14 -14.20
CA ASN A 257 4.91 8.31 -12.80
C ASN A 257 4.21 7.32 -11.86
N GLY A 258 4.79 7.13 -10.66
CA GLY A 258 4.28 6.40 -9.51
C GLY A 258 3.79 7.33 -8.40
N HIS A 259 4.08 6.98 -7.13
CA HIS A 259 3.93 7.75 -5.90
C HIS A 259 2.50 7.95 -5.39
N HIS A 260 1.55 8.33 -6.22
CA HIS A 260 0.18 8.61 -5.81
C HIS A 260 -0.73 7.41 -6.08
N HIS A 261 -1.38 6.91 -5.03
CA HIS A 261 -2.03 5.60 -5.01
C HIS A 261 -3.20 5.50 -5.99
N GLY A 262 -3.08 4.60 -6.94
CA GLY A 262 -4.08 4.29 -7.94
C GLY A 262 -3.55 4.40 -9.37
N ALA A 263 -4.47 4.47 -10.31
CA ALA A 263 -4.16 4.62 -11.73
C ALA A 263 -5.08 5.65 -12.36
N THR A 264 -4.49 6.64 -13.02
CA THR A 264 -5.24 7.66 -13.77
C THR A 264 -4.40 8.20 -14.93
N ASN A 265 -5.06 8.79 -15.91
CA ASN A 265 -4.39 9.41 -17.03
C ASN A 265 -5.12 10.67 -17.51
N ARG A 266 -4.39 11.46 -18.29
CA ARG A 266 -4.95 12.62 -19.00
C ARG A 266 -4.14 12.95 -20.23
N ILE A 267 -4.72 13.72 -21.13
CA ILE A 267 -4.02 14.36 -22.24
C ILE A 267 -4.00 15.86 -22.00
N VAL A 268 -2.80 16.45 -22.08
CA VAL A 268 -2.58 17.89 -21.99
C VAL A 268 -1.93 18.40 -23.27
N THR A 269 -2.07 19.68 -23.57
CA THR A 269 -1.54 20.27 -24.82
C THR A 269 -0.30 21.10 -24.49
N ASN A 270 0.82 20.86 -25.19
CA ASN A 270 2.07 21.59 -25.05
C ASN A 270 2.07 22.94 -25.79
N ALA A 271 3.11 23.71 -25.67
CA ALA A 271 3.26 25.05 -26.31
C ALA A 271 3.21 25.01 -27.84
N ALA A 272 3.53 23.86 -28.46
CA ALA A 272 3.39 23.64 -29.89
C ALA A 272 1.96 23.25 -30.33
N GLY A 273 1.00 23.21 -29.39
CA GLY A 273 -0.37 22.80 -29.67
C GLY A 273 -0.54 21.28 -29.83
N GLN A 274 0.44 20.49 -29.38
CA GLN A 274 0.48 19.05 -29.55
C GLN A 274 0.13 18.29 -28.27
N PRO A 275 -0.51 17.11 -28.38
CA PRO A 275 -0.89 16.31 -27.21
C PRO A 275 0.31 15.68 -26.52
N VAL A 276 0.27 15.69 -25.19
CA VAL A 276 1.15 14.91 -24.29
C VAL A 276 0.26 14.03 -23.42
N PHE A 277 0.46 12.73 -23.47
CA PHE A 277 -0.24 11.77 -22.64
C PHE A 277 0.48 11.68 -21.29
N GLN A 278 -0.24 11.72 -20.18
CA GLN A 278 0.30 11.57 -18.83
C GLN A 278 -0.38 10.40 -18.14
N GLN A 279 0.41 9.44 -17.64
CA GLN A 279 -0.06 8.24 -16.95
C GLN A 279 0.53 8.20 -15.55
N LEU A 280 -0.32 7.99 -14.55
CA LEU A 280 0.02 7.61 -13.18
C LEU A 280 -0.31 6.14 -12.98
N LEU A 281 0.62 5.40 -12.37
CA LEU A 281 0.43 4.02 -11.90
C LEU A 281 1.15 3.85 -10.57
N ASP A 282 0.39 3.55 -9.52
CA ASP A 282 0.91 3.14 -8.22
C ASP A 282 -0.07 2.18 -7.56
N TYR A 283 0.37 0.97 -7.28
CA TYR A 283 -0.45 -0.09 -6.69
C TYR A 283 0.00 -0.48 -5.28
N GLN A 284 0.96 0.22 -4.69
CA GLN A 284 1.55 -0.13 -3.40
C GLN A 284 0.52 -0.27 -2.26
N MET A 285 -0.58 0.47 -2.31
CA MET A 285 -1.65 0.40 -1.31
C MET A 285 -2.73 -0.63 -1.63
N ALA A 286 -2.70 -1.25 -2.81
CA ALA A 286 -3.60 -2.36 -3.11
C ALA A 286 -3.28 -3.59 -2.24
N TYR A 287 -4.19 -4.59 -2.24
CA TYR A 287 -4.03 -5.82 -1.50
C TYR A 287 -2.62 -6.40 -1.65
N GLN A 288 -2.01 -6.82 -0.54
CA GLN A 288 -0.64 -7.37 -0.47
C GLN A 288 0.44 -6.42 -1.04
N GLY A 289 0.32 -5.13 -0.79
CA GLY A 289 1.32 -4.15 -1.21
C GLY A 289 1.42 -3.99 -2.72
N GLY A 290 0.30 -4.18 -3.43
CA GLY A 290 0.24 -4.15 -4.88
C GLY A 290 0.11 -5.52 -5.53
N ASN A 291 0.20 -6.63 -4.78
CA ASN A 291 -0.10 -7.99 -5.26
C ASN A 291 0.61 -8.40 -6.57
N GLY A 292 1.82 -7.84 -6.82
CA GLY A 292 2.58 -8.05 -8.05
C GLY A 292 2.04 -7.31 -9.27
N LEU A 293 1.19 -6.30 -9.08
CA LEU A 293 0.61 -5.51 -10.19
C LEU A 293 1.69 -4.69 -10.92
N MET A 294 1.58 -4.68 -12.24
CA MET A 294 2.40 -3.93 -13.19
C MET A 294 1.57 -3.59 -14.42
N ALA A 295 2.13 -2.85 -15.37
CA ALA A 295 1.41 -2.58 -16.61
C ALA A 295 2.26 -2.82 -17.87
N LEU A 296 1.60 -3.23 -18.93
CA LEU A 296 2.12 -3.24 -20.30
C LEU A 296 1.43 -2.14 -21.08
N MET A 297 2.20 -1.18 -21.60
CA MET A 297 1.72 -0.09 -22.45
C MET A 297 2.15 -0.35 -23.89
N GLU A 298 1.21 -0.38 -24.81
CA GLU A 298 1.39 -0.72 -26.22
C GLU A 298 1.19 0.51 -27.12
N PHE A 299 2.14 0.74 -28.00
CA PHE A 299 2.09 1.75 -29.06
C PHE A 299 1.65 1.05 -30.35
N ASP A 300 0.46 1.33 -30.83
CA ASP A 300 -0.03 0.87 -32.13
C ASP A 300 0.05 2.01 -33.15
N PHE A 301 1.18 2.07 -33.82
CA PHE A 301 1.44 3.13 -34.81
C PHE A 301 0.59 3.02 -36.07
N THR A 302 0.21 1.79 -36.46
CA THR A 302 -0.60 1.57 -37.63
C THR A 302 -2.03 2.08 -37.44
N HIS A 303 -2.60 1.87 -36.25
CA HIS A 303 -4.00 2.22 -35.99
C HIS A 303 -4.13 3.50 -35.14
N ASN A 304 -3.02 4.21 -34.89
CA ASN A 304 -2.98 5.43 -34.09
C ASN A 304 -3.65 5.25 -32.71
N GLN A 305 -3.19 4.23 -31.96
CA GLN A 305 -3.73 3.89 -30.66
C GLN A 305 -2.64 3.73 -29.63
N LEU A 306 -2.87 4.27 -28.44
CA LEU A 306 -2.13 3.98 -27.24
C LEU A 306 -3.00 3.09 -26.35
N CYS A 307 -2.45 1.96 -25.91
CA CYS A 307 -3.18 0.95 -25.14
C CYS A 307 -2.43 0.63 -23.86
N GLN A 308 -3.15 0.27 -22.82
CA GLN A 308 -2.54 -0.23 -21.58
C GLN A 308 -3.32 -1.41 -21.02
N THR A 309 -2.62 -2.30 -20.35
CA THR A 309 -3.20 -3.36 -19.52
C THR A 309 -2.42 -3.45 -18.22
N ALA A 310 -3.11 -3.20 -17.12
CA ALA A 310 -2.57 -3.42 -15.76
C ALA A 310 -2.92 -4.83 -15.30
N PHE A 311 -1.92 -5.55 -14.80
CA PHE A 311 -2.04 -6.96 -14.47
C PHE A 311 -1.02 -7.39 -13.42
N SER A 312 -1.26 -8.57 -12.84
CA SER A 312 -0.31 -9.24 -11.95
C SER A 312 0.13 -10.58 -12.54
N PRO A 313 1.41 -10.77 -12.82
CA PRO A 313 1.94 -12.10 -13.17
C PRO A 313 2.03 -13.04 -11.98
N TRP A 314 1.97 -12.52 -10.75
CA TRP A 314 2.10 -13.27 -9.51
C TRP A 314 0.80 -13.95 -9.07
N VAL A 315 -0.35 -13.31 -9.31
CA VAL A 315 -1.67 -13.84 -8.90
C VAL A 315 -1.97 -15.22 -9.52
N PRO A 316 -1.74 -15.49 -10.81
CA PRO A 316 -1.95 -16.83 -11.36
C PRO A 316 -1.10 -17.91 -10.69
N LEU A 317 0.10 -17.58 -10.20
CA LEU A 317 0.98 -18.53 -9.52
C LEU A 317 0.48 -18.97 -8.14
N LYS A 318 -0.44 -18.21 -7.53
CA LYS A 318 -1.01 -18.56 -6.23
C LYS A 318 -1.80 -19.88 -6.27
N GLY A 319 -2.44 -20.21 -7.39
CA GLY A 319 -3.25 -21.41 -7.56
C GLY A 319 -4.32 -21.49 -6.47
N GLU A 320 -4.34 -22.59 -5.70
CA GLU A 320 -5.30 -22.80 -4.61
C GLU A 320 -5.16 -21.82 -3.42
N ARG A 321 -4.05 -21.06 -3.35
CA ARG A 321 -3.83 -20.04 -2.33
C ARG A 321 -4.43 -18.68 -2.71
N ALA A 322 -4.93 -18.55 -3.93
CA ALA A 322 -5.63 -17.36 -4.36
C ALA A 322 -6.94 -17.19 -3.59
N ASN A 323 -7.37 -15.95 -3.43
CA ASN A 323 -8.55 -15.61 -2.64
C ASN A 323 -9.41 -14.54 -3.35
N SER A 324 -10.48 -14.12 -2.71
CA SER A 324 -11.46 -13.19 -3.30
C SER A 324 -10.93 -11.75 -3.52
N LEU A 325 -9.78 -11.41 -2.98
CA LEU A 325 -9.13 -10.10 -3.18
C LEU A 325 -8.13 -10.12 -4.34
N ASP A 326 -7.72 -11.29 -4.81
CA ASP A 326 -6.79 -11.42 -5.92
C ASP A 326 -7.39 -10.98 -7.25
N ARG A 327 -6.62 -10.19 -7.98
CA ARG A 327 -6.94 -9.73 -9.32
C ARG A 327 -5.71 -9.90 -10.20
N ALA A 328 -5.78 -10.81 -11.17
CA ALA A 328 -4.73 -10.95 -12.17
C ALA A 328 -4.81 -9.88 -13.26
N LEU A 329 -5.98 -9.30 -13.46
CA LEU A 329 -6.25 -8.24 -14.44
C LEU A 329 -7.08 -7.15 -13.77
N LEU A 330 -6.61 -5.90 -13.84
CA LEU A 330 -7.38 -4.73 -13.46
C LEU A 330 -8.10 -4.15 -14.69
N THR A 331 -9.34 -3.68 -14.49
CA THR A 331 -10.20 -3.18 -15.58
C THR A 331 -10.72 -1.77 -15.33
N GLY A 332 -10.17 -1.06 -14.33
CA GLY A 332 -10.49 0.33 -14.07
C GLY A 332 -10.09 1.25 -15.25
N PRO A 333 -10.68 2.44 -15.35
CA PRO A 333 -10.43 3.35 -16.47
C PRO A 333 -9.00 3.90 -16.52
N GLY A 334 -8.27 3.91 -15.39
CA GLY A 334 -6.85 4.26 -15.33
C GLY A 334 -5.93 3.06 -15.54
N ASP A 335 -6.45 1.82 -15.33
CA ASP A 335 -5.67 0.59 -15.35
C ASP A 335 -5.55 -0.04 -16.72
N THR A 336 -6.70 -0.31 -17.35
CA THR A 336 -6.77 -0.98 -18.67
C THR A 336 -7.65 -0.19 -19.61
N TRP A 337 -7.03 0.31 -20.66
CA TRP A 337 -7.69 1.23 -21.57
C TRP A 337 -7.08 1.17 -22.98
N VAL A 338 -7.82 1.68 -23.94
CA VAL A 338 -7.38 1.97 -25.32
C VAL A 338 -7.83 3.40 -25.63
N THR A 339 -6.93 4.23 -26.11
CA THR A 339 -7.24 5.59 -26.53
C THR A 339 -6.66 5.89 -27.91
N SER A 340 -7.31 6.75 -28.66
CA SER A 340 -6.77 7.26 -29.93
C SER A 340 -5.59 8.18 -29.64
N PHE A 341 -4.49 7.95 -30.33
CA PHE A 341 -3.32 8.81 -30.32
C PHE A 341 -2.71 8.83 -31.73
N ASP A 342 -2.89 9.91 -32.45
CA ASP A 342 -2.41 10.04 -33.82
C ASP A 342 -0.89 10.24 -33.82
N PHE A 343 -0.16 9.13 -33.77
CA PHE A 343 1.30 9.13 -33.79
C PHE A 343 1.88 9.74 -35.04
N ALA A 344 1.26 9.48 -36.20
CA ALA A 344 1.75 9.98 -37.48
C ALA A 344 1.74 11.52 -37.51
N SER A 345 0.60 12.15 -37.19
CA SER A 345 0.51 13.61 -37.10
C SER A 345 1.36 14.16 -35.96
N ARG A 346 1.38 13.47 -34.81
CA ARG A 346 2.11 13.92 -33.62
C ARG A 346 3.62 13.95 -33.83
N PHE A 347 4.16 12.91 -34.44
CA PHE A 347 5.61 12.79 -34.66
C PHE A 347 6.08 13.53 -35.90
N ALA A 348 5.30 13.61 -36.96
CA ALA A 348 5.61 14.40 -38.15
C ALA A 348 5.93 15.88 -37.82
N SER A 349 5.49 16.38 -36.69
CA SER A 349 5.77 17.76 -36.22
C SER A 349 7.22 18.00 -35.82
N PHE A 350 8.02 16.94 -35.58
CA PHE A 350 9.42 17.04 -35.18
C PHE A 350 10.31 15.93 -35.72
N ASP A 351 9.76 14.79 -36.16
CA ASP A 351 10.45 13.62 -36.71
C ASP A 351 10.00 13.40 -38.15
N ALA A 352 10.77 13.89 -39.10
CA ALA A 352 10.47 13.75 -40.53
C ALA A 352 10.71 12.32 -41.03
N ASP A 353 11.45 11.50 -40.30
CA ASP A 353 11.82 10.13 -40.63
C ASP A 353 10.97 9.09 -39.88
N PHE A 354 9.81 9.49 -39.35
CA PHE A 354 8.90 8.58 -38.66
C PHE A 354 8.32 7.53 -39.63
N HIS A 355 8.87 6.32 -39.57
CA HIS A 355 8.48 5.18 -40.37
C HIS A 355 8.36 3.91 -39.54
N PRO A 356 7.23 3.67 -38.85
CA PRO A 356 7.02 2.44 -38.09
C PRO A 356 6.98 1.22 -39.01
N THR A 357 7.55 0.11 -38.53
CA THR A 357 7.68 -1.13 -39.27
C THR A 357 7.20 -2.32 -38.47
N GLY A 358 6.76 -3.38 -39.15
CA GLY A 358 6.28 -4.61 -38.54
C GLY A 358 4.79 -4.82 -38.74
N GLU A 359 4.40 -6.10 -38.64
CA GLU A 359 3.00 -6.55 -38.73
C GLU A 359 2.80 -7.61 -37.61
N VAL A 360 2.50 -7.15 -36.39
CA VAL A 360 2.32 -8.02 -35.23
C VAL A 360 0.92 -7.85 -34.63
N PRO A 361 0.38 -8.89 -33.96
CA PRO A 361 -0.90 -8.80 -33.27
C PRO A 361 -0.83 -7.84 -32.07
N ALA A 362 -1.98 -7.40 -31.56
CA ALA A 362 -2.09 -6.55 -30.38
C ALA A 362 -1.63 -7.31 -29.11
N ALA A 363 -0.52 -6.88 -28.53
CA ALA A 363 0.09 -7.48 -27.34
C ALA A 363 -0.82 -7.40 -26.10
N THR A 364 -1.40 -6.23 -25.83
CA THR A 364 -2.32 -6.04 -24.71
C THR A 364 -3.58 -6.89 -24.83
N THR A 365 -4.08 -7.13 -26.05
CA THR A 365 -5.19 -8.03 -26.29
C THR A 365 -4.82 -9.49 -26.02
N ALA A 366 -3.66 -9.94 -26.51
CA ALA A 366 -3.15 -11.29 -26.28
C ALA A 366 -2.92 -11.54 -24.79
N LEU A 367 -2.29 -10.60 -24.10
CA LEU A 367 -2.06 -10.66 -22.65
C LEU A 367 -3.36 -10.81 -21.85
N ARG A 368 -4.37 -10.00 -22.16
CA ARG A 368 -5.68 -10.10 -21.48
C ARG A 368 -6.37 -11.43 -21.71
N ALA A 369 -6.27 -11.96 -22.92
CA ALA A 369 -6.81 -13.28 -23.24
C ALA A 369 -6.09 -14.40 -22.47
N GLN A 370 -4.76 -14.31 -22.36
CA GLN A 370 -3.94 -15.24 -21.60
C GLN A 370 -4.30 -15.20 -20.12
N LEU A 371 -4.32 -14.02 -19.50
CA LEU A 371 -4.63 -13.85 -18.07
C LEU A 371 -6.02 -14.37 -17.70
N ARG A 372 -7.03 -14.14 -18.54
CA ARG A 372 -8.39 -14.69 -18.34
C ARG A 372 -8.45 -16.21 -18.43
N LYS A 373 -7.54 -16.83 -19.16
CA LYS A 373 -7.39 -18.28 -19.23
C LYS A 373 -6.65 -18.84 -18.01
N GLU A 374 -5.64 -18.14 -17.53
CA GLU A 374 -4.79 -18.59 -16.44
C GLU A 374 -5.40 -18.36 -15.06
N PHE A 375 -6.21 -17.33 -14.92
CA PHE A 375 -6.82 -16.96 -13.66
C PHE A 375 -8.30 -16.62 -13.81
N THR A 376 -9.13 -17.33 -13.04
CA THR A 376 -10.54 -16.97 -12.86
C THR A 376 -10.70 -16.31 -11.49
N PRO A 377 -11.26 -15.07 -11.43
CA PRO A 377 -11.51 -14.42 -10.15
C PRO A 377 -12.28 -15.31 -9.19
N ILE A 378 -11.78 -15.46 -7.98
CA ILE A 378 -12.38 -16.29 -6.95
C ILE A 378 -13.52 -15.50 -6.31
N ALA A 379 -14.71 -16.07 -6.31
CA ALA A 379 -15.83 -15.52 -5.54
C ALA A 379 -15.51 -15.59 -4.05
N ALA A 380 -15.95 -14.61 -3.27
CA ALA A 380 -15.93 -14.72 -1.83
C ALA A 380 -16.61 -16.03 -1.43
N LEU A 381 -16.02 -16.76 -0.47
CA LEU A 381 -16.64 -17.97 0.05
C LEU A 381 -18.07 -17.65 0.46
N PRO A 382 -19.07 -18.46 0.05
CA PRO A 382 -20.44 -18.22 0.45
C PRO A 382 -20.54 -18.42 1.95
N LEU A 383 -20.54 -17.34 2.70
CA LEU A 383 -20.80 -17.38 4.12
C LEU A 383 -22.27 -17.73 4.32
N VAL A 384 -22.56 -18.54 5.33
CA VAL A 384 -23.94 -18.93 5.69
C VAL A 384 -24.55 -17.79 6.48
N LYS A 385 -25.74 -17.32 6.08
CA LYS A 385 -26.49 -16.34 6.87
C LYS A 385 -26.89 -16.93 8.23
N PRO A 386 -26.86 -16.13 9.30
CA PRO A 386 -27.32 -16.58 10.61
C PRO A 386 -28.80 -16.93 10.58
N ALA A 387 -29.19 -17.98 11.29
CA ALA A 387 -30.59 -18.40 11.44
C ALA A 387 -31.36 -17.51 12.41
N ASN A 388 -30.68 -16.89 13.36
CA ASN A 388 -31.20 -15.98 14.38
C ASN A 388 -30.06 -15.17 15.01
N ASP A 389 -30.38 -14.32 15.96
CA ASP A 389 -29.45 -13.40 16.65
C ASP A 389 -28.43 -14.08 17.58
N THR A 390 -28.56 -15.39 17.83
CA THR A 390 -27.63 -16.21 18.63
C THR A 390 -26.84 -17.22 17.79
N ASP A 391 -26.99 -17.21 16.47
CA ASP A 391 -26.33 -18.17 15.59
C ASP A 391 -24.89 -17.75 15.26
N TYR A 392 -24.06 -17.75 16.27
CA TYR A 392 -22.61 -17.53 16.21
C TYR A 392 -21.89 -18.36 17.29
N PRO A 393 -20.59 -18.65 17.16
CA PRO A 393 -19.84 -19.40 18.18
C PRO A 393 -19.72 -18.60 19.48
N THR A 394 -20.22 -19.14 20.58
CA THR A 394 -19.98 -18.62 21.92
C THR A 394 -18.61 -19.09 22.42
N LEU A 395 -17.75 -18.19 22.84
CA LEU A 395 -16.38 -18.50 23.24
C LEU A 395 -16.16 -18.20 24.74
N PRO A 396 -15.57 -19.15 25.49
CA PRO A 396 -14.95 -18.82 26.76
C PRO A 396 -13.91 -17.72 26.55
N GLY A 397 -13.71 -16.83 27.52
CA GLY A 397 -12.75 -15.73 27.39
C GLY A 397 -13.25 -14.55 26.53
N THR A 398 -14.53 -14.53 26.13
CA THR A 398 -15.14 -13.32 25.55
C THR A 398 -15.19 -12.25 26.63
N VAL A 399 -14.33 -11.23 26.51
CA VAL A 399 -14.22 -10.12 27.47
C VAL A 399 -15.37 -9.13 27.29
N ALA A 400 -15.69 -8.80 26.05
CA ALA A 400 -16.80 -7.95 25.68
C ALA A 400 -17.40 -8.37 24.33
N HIS A 401 -18.72 -8.24 24.20
CA HIS A 401 -19.42 -8.41 22.93
C HIS A 401 -20.51 -7.34 22.82
N TRP A 402 -20.19 -6.28 22.12
CA TRP A 402 -21.06 -5.13 21.99
C TRP A 402 -22.00 -5.27 20.80
N ARG A 403 -23.28 -5.07 21.06
CA ARG A 403 -24.34 -5.00 20.06
C ARG A 403 -25.13 -3.70 20.17
N PRO A 404 -25.29 -2.97 19.07
CA PRO A 404 -26.07 -1.75 19.08
C PRO A 404 -27.56 -2.04 19.31
N THR A 405 -28.19 -1.31 20.21
CA THR A 405 -29.61 -1.38 20.50
C THR A 405 -30.16 -0.04 21.02
N GLU A 406 -31.46 0.10 21.06
CA GLU A 406 -32.14 1.18 21.79
C GLU A 406 -32.68 0.67 23.11
N GLN A 407 -32.36 1.38 24.18
CA GLN A 407 -32.89 1.15 25.51
C GLN A 407 -33.50 2.43 26.03
N ASP A 408 -34.81 2.42 26.35
CA ASP A 408 -35.58 3.58 26.79
C ASP A 408 -35.42 4.83 25.87
N GLY A 409 -35.42 4.60 24.55
CA GLY A 409 -35.22 5.64 23.55
C GLY A 409 -33.80 6.20 23.47
N THR A 410 -32.82 5.55 24.11
CA THR A 410 -31.41 5.91 24.08
C THR A 410 -30.61 4.82 23.34
N LEU A 411 -29.78 5.22 22.40
CA LEU A 411 -28.88 4.33 21.68
C LEU A 411 -27.73 3.92 22.60
N VAL A 412 -27.47 2.62 22.72
CA VAL A 412 -26.43 2.01 23.54
C VAL A 412 -25.74 0.88 22.77
N GLU A 413 -24.46 0.64 23.06
CA GLU A 413 -23.77 -0.61 22.71
C GLU A 413 -23.86 -1.55 23.90
N ARG A 414 -24.74 -2.53 23.82
CA ARG A 414 -24.99 -3.50 24.88
C ARG A 414 -23.93 -4.58 24.88
N ASP A 415 -23.28 -4.79 26.03
CA ASP A 415 -22.36 -5.92 26.24
C ASP A 415 -23.16 -7.20 26.53
N ILE A 416 -23.29 -8.06 25.54
CA ILE A 416 -23.97 -9.35 25.64
C ILE A 416 -23.08 -10.49 26.14
N SER A 417 -21.81 -10.22 26.44
CA SER A 417 -20.91 -11.20 27.09
C SER A 417 -21.31 -11.47 28.55
N GLY A 418 -22.00 -10.55 29.17
CA GLY A 418 -22.39 -10.61 30.57
C GLY A 418 -21.36 -10.03 31.54
N ASN A 419 -20.26 -9.46 31.04
CA ASN A 419 -19.17 -8.93 31.87
C ASN A 419 -19.38 -7.46 32.29
N GLY A 420 -20.47 -6.82 31.88
CA GLY A 420 -20.83 -5.47 32.34
C GLY A 420 -20.07 -4.33 31.69
N ASN A 421 -19.70 -4.48 30.43
CA ASN A 421 -18.96 -3.50 29.65
C ASN A 421 -19.84 -2.67 28.71
N ASP A 422 -21.11 -2.45 29.04
CA ASP A 422 -22.02 -1.61 28.26
C ASP A 422 -21.37 -0.27 27.91
N MET A 423 -21.60 0.22 26.68
CA MET A 423 -21.16 1.55 26.27
C MET A 423 -22.35 2.50 26.11
N THR A 424 -22.15 3.73 26.59
CA THR A 424 -23.14 4.80 26.47
C THR A 424 -22.76 5.80 25.38
N LEU A 425 -23.77 6.31 24.66
CA LEU A 425 -23.56 7.33 23.63
C LEU A 425 -23.08 8.64 24.26
N LYS A 426 -22.00 9.16 23.70
CA LYS A 426 -21.36 10.45 24.06
C LYS A 426 -21.29 11.35 22.83
N LYS A 427 -21.00 12.62 23.06
CA LYS A 427 -20.87 13.63 22.00
C LYS A 427 -19.61 14.46 22.23
N ALA A 428 -18.86 14.65 21.17
CA ALA A 428 -17.84 15.68 21.08
C ALA A 428 -18.44 16.89 20.37
N GLY A 429 -18.27 18.09 20.94
CA GLY A 429 -18.88 19.33 20.41
C GLY A 429 -20.39 19.38 20.54
N ILE A 430 -21.00 20.35 19.85
CA ILE A 430 -22.47 20.58 19.86
C ILE A 430 -23.09 19.88 18.66
N LEU A 431 -23.79 18.77 18.90
CA LEU A 431 -24.42 17.95 17.86
C LEU A 431 -25.85 17.54 18.18
N THR A 432 -26.62 17.40 17.12
CA THR A 432 -27.88 16.64 17.08
C THR A 432 -27.77 15.58 15.99
N ASN A 433 -28.15 14.32 16.29
CA ASN A 433 -28.32 13.23 15.32
C ASN A 433 -27.03 12.81 14.55
N ALA A 434 -25.90 12.66 15.26
CA ALA A 434 -24.64 12.21 14.66
C ALA A 434 -24.41 10.69 14.72
N ALA A 435 -25.32 9.94 15.33
CA ALA A 435 -25.36 8.49 15.35
C ALA A 435 -26.82 8.02 15.32
N ALA A 436 -27.09 6.97 14.58
CA ALA A 436 -28.43 6.40 14.45
C ALA A 436 -28.34 4.87 14.34
N LEU A 437 -29.27 4.16 14.98
CA LEU A 437 -29.49 2.74 14.75
C LEU A 437 -30.06 2.56 13.34
N VAL A 438 -29.48 1.62 12.59
CA VAL A 438 -29.88 1.33 11.21
C VAL A 438 -30.05 -0.18 11.00
N THR A 439 -30.89 -0.55 10.04
CA THR A 439 -31.07 -1.95 9.61
C THR A 439 -30.08 -2.35 8.52
N ASP A 440 -29.31 -1.41 7.98
CA ASP A 440 -28.18 -1.69 7.09
C ASP A 440 -27.05 -2.28 7.93
N HIS A 441 -26.84 -3.58 7.84
CA HIS A 441 -25.86 -4.34 8.59
C HIS A 441 -25.17 -5.38 7.72
N MET A 442 -24.07 -5.92 8.18
CA MET A 442 -23.41 -7.04 7.48
C MET A 442 -24.31 -8.25 7.46
N THR A 443 -24.64 -8.75 6.26
CA THR A 443 -25.59 -9.86 6.05
C THR A 443 -25.23 -11.15 6.81
N TYR A 444 -23.94 -11.30 7.13
CA TYR A 444 -23.42 -12.49 7.83
C TYR A 444 -23.14 -12.25 9.32
N SER A 445 -23.45 -11.07 9.84
CA SER A 445 -23.57 -10.80 11.26
C SER A 445 -24.88 -11.33 11.79
N SER A 446 -24.88 -11.89 13.01
CA SER A 446 -26.12 -12.29 13.68
C SER A 446 -26.86 -11.12 14.37
N ALA A 447 -26.24 -9.94 14.44
CA ALA A 447 -26.92 -8.69 14.85
C ALA A 447 -27.71 -8.13 13.68
N GLU A 448 -28.99 -7.80 13.91
CA GLU A 448 -29.90 -7.27 12.89
C GLU A 448 -29.76 -5.75 12.67
N HIS A 449 -28.93 -5.11 13.47
CA HIS A 449 -28.74 -3.66 13.46
C HIS A 449 -27.26 -3.30 13.52
N ALA A 450 -26.96 -2.09 13.05
CA ALA A 450 -25.67 -1.44 13.16
C ALA A 450 -25.85 0.04 13.52
N VAL A 451 -24.78 0.74 13.86
CA VAL A 451 -24.82 2.20 14.10
C VAL A 451 -24.19 2.93 12.94
N ARG A 452 -24.95 3.80 12.30
CA ARG A 452 -24.43 4.76 11.34
C ARG A 452 -23.96 6.01 12.06
N PHE A 453 -22.69 6.38 11.86
CA PHE A 453 -22.05 7.60 12.36
C PHE A 453 -21.95 8.63 11.24
N THR A 454 -22.33 9.87 11.53
CA THR A 454 -22.28 11.01 10.59
C THR A 454 -21.61 12.20 11.26
N PRO A 455 -20.26 12.19 11.42
CA PRO A 455 -19.52 13.31 11.97
C PRO A 455 -19.70 14.55 11.08
N ARG A 456 -19.70 15.74 11.68
CA ARG A 456 -19.88 16.99 10.94
C ARG A 456 -18.58 17.74 10.69
N ALA A 457 -17.60 17.54 11.56
CA ALA A 457 -16.29 18.16 11.49
C ALA A 457 -15.35 17.47 12.50
N LYS A 458 -14.06 17.76 12.45
CA LYS A 458 -13.14 17.45 13.54
C LYS A 458 -13.69 17.99 14.85
N HIS A 459 -13.60 17.21 15.92
CA HIS A 459 -14.14 17.51 17.27
C HIS A 459 -15.67 17.66 17.35
N VAL A 460 -16.45 17.31 16.30
CA VAL A 460 -17.90 17.43 16.28
C VAL A 460 -18.55 16.15 15.77
N PHE A 461 -18.70 15.15 16.67
CA PHE A 461 -19.21 13.81 16.34
C PHE A 461 -19.81 13.10 17.56
N ALA A 462 -20.48 11.98 17.33
CA ALA A 462 -20.96 11.08 18.37
C ALA A 462 -20.07 9.84 18.43
N TYR A 463 -19.97 9.21 19.61
CA TYR A 463 -19.21 8.00 19.86
C TYR A 463 -19.79 7.27 21.08
N PHE A 464 -19.49 5.98 21.21
CA PHE A 464 -19.80 5.22 22.42
C PHE A 464 -18.55 5.09 23.31
N ALA A 465 -18.76 5.00 24.62
CA ALA A 465 -17.70 4.80 25.57
C ALA A 465 -18.17 3.92 26.73
N THR A 466 -17.30 3.01 27.18
CA THR A 466 -17.48 2.25 28.42
C THR A 466 -17.48 3.17 29.62
N ALA A 467 -18.05 2.72 30.74
CA ALA A 467 -17.88 3.38 32.03
C ALA A 467 -16.40 3.41 32.44
N LYS A 468 -16.00 4.41 33.25
CA LYS A 468 -14.61 4.56 33.70
C LYS A 468 -14.09 3.34 34.44
N ASP A 469 -14.96 2.64 35.18
CA ASP A 469 -14.69 1.46 36.01
C ASP A 469 -15.05 0.12 35.32
N ALA A 470 -15.41 0.15 34.04
CA ALA A 470 -15.75 -1.05 33.30
C ALA A 470 -14.61 -2.08 33.33
N PRO A 471 -14.90 -3.37 33.54
CA PRO A 471 -13.90 -4.41 33.67
C PRO A 471 -12.92 -4.45 32.49
N VAL A 472 -13.38 -4.30 31.26
CA VAL A 472 -12.54 -4.34 30.04
C VAL A 472 -11.43 -3.29 30.01
N ASN A 473 -11.58 -2.18 30.75
CA ASN A 473 -10.53 -1.14 30.81
C ASN A 473 -9.24 -1.64 31.46
N ARG A 474 -9.32 -2.68 32.31
CA ARG A 474 -8.18 -3.27 33.03
C ARG A 474 -7.49 -4.40 32.24
N GLU A 475 -8.15 -4.89 31.21
CA GLU A 475 -7.60 -5.98 30.42
C GLU A 475 -6.35 -5.53 29.65
N ARG A 476 -5.33 -6.39 29.60
CA ARG A 476 -4.05 -6.17 28.90
C ARG A 476 -3.78 -7.19 27.80
N PHE A 477 -4.50 -8.29 27.79
CA PHE A 477 -4.43 -9.34 26.76
C PHE A 477 -3.02 -9.91 26.54
N GLU A 478 -2.25 -10.08 27.60
CA GLU A 478 -0.86 -10.58 27.54
C GLU A 478 -0.73 -11.99 26.99
N GLN A 479 -1.81 -12.76 27.00
CA GLN A 479 -1.88 -14.10 26.40
C GLN A 479 -2.37 -14.09 24.94
N GLY A 480 -2.40 -12.92 24.32
CA GLY A 480 -2.97 -12.68 23.00
C GLY A 480 -4.44 -12.28 23.08
N TYR A 481 -4.98 -11.93 21.93
CA TYR A 481 -6.39 -11.54 21.81
C TYR A 481 -6.93 -11.77 20.41
N THR A 482 -8.25 -11.69 20.31
CA THR A 482 -8.96 -11.50 19.04
C THR A 482 -9.92 -10.33 19.18
N PHE A 483 -9.72 -9.29 18.36
CA PHE A 483 -10.69 -8.23 18.13
C PHE A 483 -11.44 -8.50 16.83
N GLU A 484 -12.74 -8.29 16.81
CA GLU A 484 -13.60 -8.60 15.69
C GLU A 484 -14.73 -7.58 15.57
N THR A 485 -14.97 -7.06 14.38
CA THR A 485 -16.05 -6.10 14.12
C THR A 485 -16.46 -6.10 12.64
N PHE A 486 -17.62 -5.49 12.35
CA PHE A 486 -18.09 -5.23 11.00
C PHE A 486 -18.10 -3.73 10.75
N ILE A 487 -17.51 -3.29 9.65
CA ILE A 487 -17.45 -1.87 9.29
C ILE A 487 -17.88 -1.64 7.84
N LYS A 488 -18.48 -0.50 7.60
CA LYS A 488 -18.72 0.05 6.27
C LYS A 488 -18.35 1.52 6.28
N ILE A 489 -17.35 1.90 5.47
CA ILE A 489 -16.91 3.29 5.34
C ILE A 489 -17.87 4.01 4.42
N ASP A 490 -18.28 5.23 4.78
CA ASP A 490 -19.24 6.00 3.97
C ASP A 490 -18.67 6.36 2.60
N LYS A 491 -19.51 6.36 1.57
CA LYS A 491 -19.14 6.72 0.20
C LYS A 491 -18.58 8.16 0.06
N ASP A 492 -18.94 9.05 0.99
CA ASP A 492 -18.51 10.45 1.02
C ASP A 492 -17.31 10.66 1.98
N TYR A 493 -16.59 9.56 2.35
CA TYR A 493 -15.38 9.63 3.17
C TYR A 493 -14.32 10.53 2.53
N GLY A 494 -13.75 11.47 3.30
CA GLY A 494 -12.80 12.45 2.79
C GLY A 494 -12.00 13.15 3.89
N SER A 495 -11.29 14.21 3.55
CA SER A 495 -10.26 14.85 4.39
C SER A 495 -10.72 15.29 5.78
N SER A 496 -11.99 15.64 5.96
CA SER A 496 -12.54 15.98 7.28
C SER A 496 -12.74 14.76 8.20
N ASN A 497 -12.63 13.54 7.67
CA ASN A 497 -12.88 12.29 8.37
C ASN A 497 -11.66 11.39 8.48
N TYR A 498 -10.52 11.77 7.86
CA TYR A 498 -9.28 11.00 7.93
C TYR A 498 -8.89 10.74 9.37
N TRP A 499 -8.49 9.49 9.66
CA TRP A 499 -8.15 8.99 10.98
C TRP A 499 -9.33 8.89 11.96
N GLY A 500 -10.57 8.86 11.44
CA GLY A 500 -11.74 8.47 12.21
C GLY A 500 -11.64 7.01 12.64
N ALA A 501 -11.67 6.75 13.97
CA ALA A 501 -11.50 5.42 14.52
C ALA A 501 -12.84 4.69 14.67
N PHE A 502 -12.88 3.42 14.23
CA PHE A 502 -14.00 2.52 14.56
C PHE A 502 -13.88 1.99 15.99
N VAL A 503 -12.67 1.85 16.52
CA VAL A 503 -12.40 1.53 17.93
C VAL A 503 -11.16 2.27 18.40
N CYS A 504 -11.15 2.67 19.70
CA CYS A 504 -10.02 3.34 20.30
C CYS A 504 -9.98 3.03 21.80
N ARG A 505 -8.80 2.94 22.40
CA ARG A 505 -8.62 2.87 23.84
C ARG A 505 -8.23 4.24 24.38
N GLY A 506 -8.97 4.76 25.34
CA GLY A 506 -8.80 6.10 25.89
C GLY A 506 -7.43 6.33 26.54
N GLY A 507 -6.95 7.56 26.45
CA GLY A 507 -5.66 7.99 26.97
C GLY A 507 -4.67 8.38 25.89
N ARG A 508 -3.51 8.87 26.29
CA ARG A 508 -2.36 9.20 25.47
C ARG A 508 -1.25 8.19 25.75
N ARG A 509 -0.73 7.51 24.74
CA ARG A 509 0.28 6.45 24.95
C ARG A 509 1.55 6.96 25.60
N GLY A 510 1.94 8.23 25.35
CA GLY A 510 3.06 8.88 26.00
C GLY A 510 2.93 9.05 27.51
N ASP A 511 1.70 8.95 28.08
CA ASP A 511 1.44 9.01 29.51
C ASP A 511 1.50 7.62 30.18
N LEU A 512 1.68 6.54 29.42
CA LEU A 512 1.87 5.19 29.95
C LEU A 512 3.22 5.12 30.68
N PRO A 513 3.27 4.56 31.89
CA PRO A 513 4.49 4.56 32.72
C PRO A 513 5.69 3.87 32.07
N ASN A 514 5.45 2.92 31.19
CA ASN A 514 6.44 2.09 30.53
C ASN A 514 6.64 2.41 29.05
N PHE A 515 5.86 3.34 28.47
CA PHE A 515 6.04 3.74 27.09
C PHE A 515 7.21 4.72 26.96
N LYS A 516 8.29 4.27 26.33
CA LYS A 516 9.51 5.08 26.11
C LYS A 516 10.09 4.70 24.75
N VAL A 517 9.76 5.44 23.75
CA VAL A 517 10.43 5.35 22.45
C VAL A 517 11.54 6.36 22.43
N ALA A 518 12.79 5.90 22.35
CA ALA A 518 13.95 6.79 22.23
C ALA A 518 13.88 7.51 20.88
N GLY A 519 13.77 8.85 20.90
CA GLY A 519 13.65 9.67 19.70
C GLY A 519 12.27 9.62 19.04
N ALA A 520 11.22 9.20 19.77
CA ALA A 520 9.85 9.29 19.28
C ALA A 520 9.50 10.73 18.93
N ASP A 521 8.88 10.90 17.77
CA ASP A 521 8.21 12.14 17.40
C ASP A 521 7.05 12.42 18.39
N THR A 522 6.73 13.69 18.61
CA THR A 522 5.63 14.10 19.50
C THR A 522 4.31 13.48 19.08
N ASP A 523 4.07 13.31 17.79
CA ASP A 523 2.86 12.71 17.24
C ASP A 523 2.66 11.27 17.68
N ASP A 524 3.74 10.49 17.81
CA ASP A 524 3.70 9.13 18.34
C ASP A 524 3.30 9.06 19.81
N LEU A 525 3.71 10.04 20.60
CA LEU A 525 3.37 10.12 22.02
C LEU A 525 1.93 10.53 22.27
N GLU A 526 1.33 11.24 21.33
CA GLU A 526 -0.02 11.82 21.44
C GLU A 526 -1.14 10.87 21.02
N GLU A 527 -0.81 9.81 20.30
CA GLU A 527 -1.76 8.77 19.92
C GLU A 527 -2.28 7.98 21.14
N PRO A 528 -3.45 7.35 21.01
CA PRO A 528 -3.97 6.48 22.08
C PRO A 528 -3.19 5.16 22.16
N PRO A 529 -3.28 4.41 23.28
CA PRO A 529 -2.70 3.08 23.42
C PRO A 529 -3.16 2.06 22.37
N LEU A 530 -4.38 2.25 21.85
CA LEU A 530 -4.94 1.49 20.73
C LEU A 530 -5.81 2.41 19.88
N SER A 531 -5.67 2.30 18.56
CA SER A 531 -6.56 2.91 17.57
C SER A 531 -6.76 1.95 16.39
N GLY A 532 -8.01 1.56 16.15
CA GLY A 532 -8.44 1.01 14.87
C GLY A 532 -9.07 2.13 14.05
N ALA A 533 -8.39 2.63 13.03
CA ALA A 533 -8.79 3.83 12.29
C ALA A 533 -8.73 3.63 10.77
N ILE A 534 -9.32 4.56 10.03
CA ILE A 534 -9.23 4.60 8.58
C ILE A 534 -8.28 5.73 8.16
N SER A 535 -7.27 5.41 7.37
CA SER A 535 -6.26 6.36 6.89
C SER A 535 -6.81 7.31 5.81
N SER A 536 -6.03 8.33 5.45
CA SER A 536 -6.31 9.19 4.29
C SER A 536 -6.36 8.42 2.96
N LEU A 537 -5.75 7.25 2.91
CA LEU A 537 -5.65 6.36 1.75
C LEU A 537 -6.72 5.26 1.75
N LYS A 538 -7.71 5.37 2.63
CA LYS A 538 -8.79 4.37 2.79
C LYS A 538 -8.31 3.00 3.28
N GLU A 539 -7.19 2.95 3.96
CA GLU A 539 -6.68 1.73 4.58
C GLU A 539 -7.21 1.59 6.00
N VAL A 540 -7.41 0.37 6.44
CA VAL A 540 -7.64 0.06 7.84
C VAL A 540 -6.30 -0.04 8.55
N GLN A 541 -6.09 0.80 9.57
CA GLN A 541 -4.96 0.72 10.48
C GLN A 541 -5.42 0.11 11.81
N TRP A 542 -4.58 -0.76 12.37
CA TRP A 542 -4.63 -1.17 13.77
C TRP A 542 -3.32 -0.78 14.44
N ALA A 543 -3.31 0.35 15.13
CA ALA A 543 -2.17 0.85 15.87
C ALA A 543 -2.34 0.52 17.35
N PHE A 544 -1.31 -0.04 17.99
CA PHE A 544 -1.39 -0.46 19.40
C PHE A 544 -0.03 -0.33 20.10
N THR A 545 -0.07 -0.30 21.42
CA THR A 545 1.11 -0.34 22.29
C THR A 545 1.13 -1.67 23.01
N ASP A 546 2.25 -2.39 22.95
CA ASP A 546 2.42 -3.68 23.63
C ASP A 546 2.59 -3.53 25.16
N THR A 547 2.60 -4.64 25.88
CA THR A 547 2.70 -4.71 27.34
C THR A 547 4.14 -4.86 27.85
N ALA A 548 5.17 -4.67 27.00
CA ALA A 548 6.56 -4.76 27.39
C ALA A 548 6.93 -3.78 28.52
N LYS A 549 8.01 -4.08 29.25
CA LYS A 549 8.56 -3.15 30.28
C LYS A 549 8.96 -1.80 29.71
N VAL A 550 9.40 -1.79 28.44
CA VAL A 550 9.55 -0.61 27.61
C VAL A 550 8.59 -0.84 26.45
N GLY A 551 7.39 -0.28 26.53
CA GLY A 551 6.35 -0.45 25.53
C GLY A 551 6.72 0.28 24.25
N ASN A 552 6.47 -0.36 23.12
CA ASN A 552 6.61 0.20 21.79
C ASN A 552 5.24 0.34 21.14
N GLY A 553 5.10 1.31 20.25
CA GLY A 553 3.96 1.44 19.36
C GLY A 553 4.15 0.59 18.11
N TYR A 554 3.07 -0.05 17.65
CA TYR A 554 3.04 -0.90 16.47
C TYR A 554 1.81 -0.61 15.62
N SER A 555 1.90 -0.85 14.33
CA SER A 555 0.76 -0.76 13.42
C SER A 555 0.72 -1.94 12.45
N VAL A 556 -0.47 -2.46 12.18
CA VAL A 556 -0.75 -3.38 11.09
C VAL A 556 -1.77 -2.74 10.16
N TRP A 557 -1.67 -3.03 8.87
CA TRP A 557 -2.43 -2.32 7.85
C TRP A 557 -3.12 -3.30 6.90
N SER A 558 -4.30 -2.94 6.43
CA SER A 558 -4.87 -3.54 5.22
C SER A 558 -4.20 -2.96 3.96
N GLY A 559 -4.62 -3.31 2.78
CA GLY A 559 -4.54 -2.44 1.62
C GLY A 559 -5.69 -1.42 1.66
N ASP A 560 -5.84 -0.62 0.62
CA ASP A 560 -7.01 0.23 0.45
C ASP A 560 -8.28 -0.62 0.35
N VAL A 561 -9.35 -0.11 0.92
CA VAL A 561 -10.66 -0.77 0.94
C VAL A 561 -11.70 0.08 0.21
N ASP A 562 -12.68 -0.59 -0.41
CA ASP A 562 -13.76 0.09 -1.12
C ASP A 562 -14.67 0.84 -0.16
N LEU A 563 -15.13 2.02 -0.57
CA LEU A 563 -16.17 2.76 0.14
C LEU A 563 -17.55 2.11 -0.10
N ASP A 564 -18.49 2.35 0.82
CA ASP A 564 -19.88 1.86 0.78
C ASP A 564 -20.02 0.33 0.69
N LYS A 565 -19.02 -0.39 1.17
CA LYS A 565 -18.96 -1.86 1.24
C LYS A 565 -18.77 -2.32 2.68
N TRP A 566 -19.51 -3.36 3.08
CA TRP A 566 -19.33 -4.02 4.37
C TRP A 566 -18.10 -4.91 4.37
N TYR A 567 -17.32 -4.82 5.44
CA TYR A 567 -16.17 -5.66 5.71
C TYR A 567 -16.28 -6.32 7.08
N HIS A 568 -15.88 -7.57 7.16
CA HIS A 568 -15.58 -8.26 8.39
C HIS A 568 -14.11 -8.09 8.72
N LEU A 569 -13.82 -7.34 9.77
CA LEU A 569 -12.47 -7.06 10.25
C LEU A 569 -12.16 -7.91 11.47
N VAL A 570 -11.05 -8.65 11.44
CA VAL A 570 -10.53 -9.41 12.58
C VAL A 570 -9.05 -9.06 12.78
N VAL A 571 -8.63 -8.87 14.03
CA VAL A 571 -7.22 -8.77 14.41
C VAL A 571 -6.92 -9.82 15.45
N VAL A 572 -5.95 -10.70 15.15
CA VAL A 572 -5.52 -11.78 16.02
C VAL A 572 -4.09 -11.54 16.48
N ASP A 573 -3.89 -11.38 17.79
CA ASP A 573 -2.57 -11.41 18.43
C ASP A 573 -2.32 -12.82 18.95
N ASP A 574 -1.40 -13.56 18.32
CA ASP A 574 -1.06 -14.94 18.73
C ASP A 574 0.39 -15.02 19.26
N PRO A 575 0.56 -15.12 20.59
CA PRO A 575 1.89 -15.29 21.20
C PRO A 575 2.64 -16.54 20.75
N ARG A 576 1.93 -17.60 20.38
CA ARG A 576 2.54 -18.88 19.95
C ARG A 576 3.17 -18.74 18.57
N GLU A 577 2.57 -17.92 17.72
CA GLU A 577 3.06 -17.59 16.38
C GLU A 577 3.96 -16.35 16.38
N GLY A 578 4.02 -15.65 17.52
CA GLY A 578 4.74 -14.40 17.67
C GLY A 578 4.23 -13.29 16.75
N SER A 579 2.94 -13.26 16.38
CA SER A 579 2.42 -12.38 15.33
C SER A 579 1.13 -11.68 15.73
N VAL A 580 0.91 -10.51 15.13
CA VAL A 580 -0.41 -9.86 15.05
C VAL A 580 -0.81 -9.85 13.58
N VAL A 581 -1.94 -10.44 13.25
CA VAL A 581 -2.44 -10.55 11.87
C VAL A 581 -3.81 -9.90 11.77
N MET A 582 -3.97 -8.98 10.83
CA MET A 582 -5.26 -8.44 10.44
C MET A 582 -5.86 -9.31 9.33
N TYR A 583 -7.16 -9.54 9.41
CA TYR A 583 -7.93 -10.23 8.39
C TYR A 583 -9.06 -9.32 7.92
N ILE A 584 -9.23 -9.23 6.60
CA ILE A 584 -10.37 -8.56 5.96
C ILE A 584 -11.16 -9.62 5.21
N ASP A 585 -12.44 -9.80 5.54
CA ASP A 585 -13.30 -10.82 4.96
C ASP A 585 -12.67 -12.24 5.00
N GLY A 586 -11.97 -12.54 6.10
CA GLY A 586 -11.29 -13.82 6.31
C GLY A 586 -9.92 -13.95 5.63
N VAL A 587 -9.47 -12.94 4.89
CA VAL A 587 -8.20 -12.96 4.18
C VAL A 587 -7.11 -12.26 5.03
N PRO A 588 -5.98 -12.94 5.34
CA PRO A 588 -4.90 -12.35 6.11
C PRO A 588 -4.13 -11.30 5.29
N MET A 589 -3.73 -10.21 5.95
CA MET A 589 -2.94 -9.14 5.37
C MET A 589 -1.45 -9.35 5.64
N LEU A 590 -0.60 -9.22 4.62
CA LEU A 590 0.88 -9.30 4.75
C LEU A 590 1.49 -8.02 5.30
N ARG A 591 0.82 -6.90 5.15
CA ARG A 591 1.32 -5.59 5.57
C ARG A 591 1.34 -5.45 7.09
N ASN A 592 2.09 -6.34 7.68
CA ASN A 592 2.33 -6.46 9.10
C ASN A 592 3.73 -5.89 9.38
N GLN A 593 3.84 -4.85 10.15
CA GLN A 593 5.10 -4.12 10.33
C GLN A 593 6.14 -4.86 11.17
N TYR A 594 5.84 -6.05 11.72
CA TYR A 594 6.70 -6.57 12.77
C TYR A 594 6.97 -8.06 12.65
N GLY A 595 8.24 -8.35 12.40
CA GLY A 595 8.89 -9.52 12.94
C GLY A 595 8.78 -9.45 14.47
N THR A 596 8.35 -10.51 15.07
CA THR A 596 7.80 -10.48 16.42
C THR A 596 8.75 -11.06 17.47
N ALA A 597 9.96 -11.45 17.09
CA ALA A 597 10.96 -11.93 18.02
C ALA A 597 11.28 -10.85 19.07
N GLY A 598 10.90 -11.10 20.31
CA GLY A 598 11.14 -10.21 21.44
C GLY A 598 10.03 -9.19 21.75
N ARG A 599 8.94 -9.15 20.98
CA ARG A 599 7.77 -8.32 21.28
C ARG A 599 6.96 -8.93 22.44
N ALA A 600 6.50 -8.08 23.34
CA ALA A 600 5.43 -8.49 24.27
C ALA A 600 4.08 -8.45 23.55
N HIS A 601 3.17 -9.34 23.96
CA HIS A 601 1.84 -9.42 23.40
C HIS A 601 0.84 -8.56 24.15
N GLY A 602 -0.36 -8.40 23.60
CA GLY A 602 -1.45 -7.68 24.21
C GLY A 602 -1.48 -6.20 23.89
N ILE A 603 -2.35 -5.50 24.60
CA ILE A 603 -2.65 -4.07 24.44
C ILE A 603 -2.44 -3.37 25.76
N ASN A 604 -1.49 -2.45 25.82
CA ASN A 604 -1.30 -1.60 26.98
C ASN A 604 -2.43 -0.56 27.12
N GLY A 605 -2.53 0.11 28.25
CA GLY A 605 -3.54 1.12 28.49
C GLY A 605 -3.69 1.50 29.96
N PHE A 606 -4.73 2.29 30.24
CA PHE A 606 -5.06 2.79 31.57
C PHE A 606 -6.28 2.05 32.14
N ASP A 607 -6.29 1.77 33.44
CA ASP A 607 -7.39 1.06 34.11
C ASP A 607 -8.69 1.87 34.20
N ASP A 608 -8.56 3.19 34.11
CA ASP A 608 -9.65 4.14 34.31
C ASP A 608 -10.00 4.93 33.02
N ARG A 609 -9.52 4.50 31.87
CA ARG A 609 -9.83 5.12 30.58
C ARG A 609 -10.70 4.19 29.75
N PRO A 610 -11.73 4.75 29.07
CA PRO A 610 -12.72 3.95 28.38
C PRO A 610 -12.18 3.29 27.10
N TRP A 611 -12.81 2.19 26.71
CA TRP A 611 -12.89 1.80 25.31
C TRP A 611 -13.93 2.65 24.61
N ILE A 612 -13.70 2.98 23.34
CA ILE A 612 -14.49 3.90 22.53
C ILE A 612 -14.79 3.26 21.20
N ILE A 613 -16.04 3.36 20.73
CA ILE A 613 -16.46 2.96 19.38
C ILE A 613 -16.97 4.21 18.64
N GLY A 614 -16.54 4.42 17.39
CA GLY A 614 -17.01 5.49 16.52
C GLY A 614 -16.25 6.82 16.64
N GLY A 615 -15.09 6.84 17.30
CA GLY A 615 -14.29 8.05 17.40
C GLY A 615 -12.85 7.84 17.86
N SER A 616 -11.95 8.72 17.45
CA SER A 616 -10.53 8.72 17.80
C SER A 616 -10.20 9.75 18.87
N ILE A 617 -9.13 9.45 19.61
CA ILE A 617 -8.47 10.38 20.53
C ILE A 617 -7.09 10.74 19.96
N TYR A 618 -6.69 11.98 20.16
CA TYR A 618 -5.36 12.48 19.92
C TYR A 618 -5.03 13.49 21.01
N ASP A 619 -3.88 13.38 21.64
CA ASP A 619 -3.45 14.18 22.80
C ASP A 619 -4.53 14.29 23.91
N ASN A 620 -5.12 13.16 24.32
CA ASN A 620 -6.22 13.07 25.29
C ASN A 620 -7.52 13.81 24.88
N ILE A 621 -7.62 14.29 23.63
CA ILE A 621 -8.80 15.03 23.14
C ILE A 621 -9.52 14.18 22.09
N MET A 622 -10.86 14.16 22.13
CA MET A 622 -11.66 13.56 21.05
C MET A 622 -11.41 14.33 19.75
N SER A 623 -10.80 13.65 18.76
CA SER A 623 -10.25 14.27 17.56
C SER A 623 -11.16 14.12 16.34
N THR A 624 -11.35 12.90 15.85
CA THR A 624 -12.08 12.65 14.60
C THR A 624 -13.10 11.53 14.79
N GLY A 625 -14.33 11.73 14.32
CA GLY A 625 -15.38 10.72 14.34
C GLY A 625 -15.24 9.74 13.16
N PHE A 626 -15.58 8.48 13.39
CA PHE A 626 -15.73 7.51 12.30
C PHE A 626 -16.87 7.97 11.37
N PHE A 627 -16.65 7.93 10.07
CA PHE A 627 -17.68 8.24 9.07
C PHE A 627 -18.05 6.97 8.32
N GLY A 628 -19.19 6.40 8.68
CA GLY A 628 -19.64 5.11 8.16
C GLY A 628 -20.57 4.40 9.13
N THR A 629 -20.63 3.08 9.01
CA THR A 629 -21.49 2.22 9.82
C THR A 629 -20.64 1.16 10.52
N ILE A 630 -20.88 0.93 11.81
CA ILE A 630 -20.19 -0.09 12.63
C ILE A 630 -21.27 -1.07 13.12
N GLY A 631 -21.02 -2.37 12.89
CA GLY A 631 -21.85 -3.45 13.38
C GLY A 631 -21.43 -3.96 14.76
N GLU A 632 -21.87 -5.18 15.11
CA GLU A 632 -21.45 -5.78 16.39
C GLU A 632 -19.93 -5.91 16.47
N THR A 633 -19.39 -5.79 17.70
CA THR A 633 -17.96 -5.85 17.98
C THR A 633 -17.69 -6.81 19.13
N ARG A 634 -16.74 -7.74 18.95
CA ARG A 634 -16.37 -8.73 19.97
C ARG A 634 -14.87 -8.66 20.27
N LEU A 635 -14.54 -8.85 21.55
CA LEU A 635 -13.17 -8.90 22.06
C LEU A 635 -13.00 -10.18 22.91
N VAL A 636 -12.04 -11.02 22.56
CA VAL A 636 -11.73 -12.30 23.21
C VAL A 636 -10.29 -12.25 23.72
N ASP A 637 -10.01 -12.81 24.91
CA ASP A 637 -8.73 -12.76 25.61
C ASP A 637 -7.68 -13.76 25.10
N HIS A 638 -7.90 -14.36 23.97
CA HIS A 638 -6.99 -15.32 23.32
C HIS A 638 -7.13 -15.30 21.79
N PRO A 639 -6.13 -15.83 21.06
CA PRO A 639 -6.22 -15.97 19.61
C PRO A 639 -7.29 -16.99 19.20
N THR A 640 -8.08 -16.63 18.19
CA THR A 640 -9.13 -17.48 17.63
C THR A 640 -8.91 -17.78 16.15
N THR A 641 -9.65 -18.76 15.63
CA THR A 641 -9.61 -19.20 14.23
C THR A 641 -10.88 -18.82 13.48
N PRO A 642 -10.90 -18.85 12.14
CA PRO A 642 -12.09 -18.53 11.35
C PRO A 642 -13.35 -19.32 11.72
N ALA A 643 -13.22 -20.54 12.21
CA ALA A 643 -14.35 -21.35 12.68
C ALA A 643 -14.98 -20.83 13.99
N GLN A 644 -14.34 -19.88 14.65
CA GLN A 644 -14.75 -19.29 15.92
C GLN A 644 -15.23 -17.83 15.76
N TRP A 645 -15.12 -17.25 14.57
CA TRP A 645 -15.49 -15.86 14.32
C TRP A 645 -17.01 -15.66 14.21
N LEU A 646 -17.45 -14.40 14.31
CA LEU A 646 -18.87 -14.01 14.22
C LEU A 646 -19.52 -14.39 12.88
N THR A 647 -18.73 -14.59 11.84
CA THR A 647 -19.19 -15.09 10.54
C THR A 647 -19.38 -16.62 10.47
N ALA A 648 -18.87 -17.36 11.44
CA ALA A 648 -19.15 -18.81 11.59
C ALA A 648 -20.53 -19.03 12.24
N ARG A 649 -21.05 -20.26 12.16
CA ARG A 649 -22.35 -20.62 12.72
C ARG A 649 -22.18 -21.44 14.00
N ALA A 650 -23.12 -21.31 14.94
CA ALA A 650 -23.11 -22.04 16.21
C ALA A 650 -23.03 -23.56 16.02
N SER A 651 -23.67 -24.09 14.98
CA SER A 651 -23.68 -25.54 14.65
C SER A 651 -22.35 -26.02 14.03
N SER A 652 -21.50 -25.16 13.58
CA SER A 652 -20.19 -25.48 13.00
C SER A 652 -19.04 -25.42 14.01
N ALA A 653 -19.28 -24.89 15.20
CA ALA A 653 -18.27 -24.84 16.26
C ALA A 653 -17.87 -26.27 16.67
N PRO A 654 -16.57 -26.61 16.78
CA PRO A 654 -16.16 -27.90 17.33
C PRO A 654 -16.72 -28.01 18.76
N SER A 655 -17.50 -29.08 19.02
CA SER A 655 -17.95 -29.39 20.39
C SER A 655 -16.76 -29.32 21.32
N PRO A 656 -16.84 -28.67 22.49
CA PRO A 656 -15.79 -28.73 23.49
C PRO A 656 -15.49 -30.22 23.77
N SER A 657 -14.32 -30.69 23.37
CA SER A 657 -13.89 -32.06 23.59
C SER A 657 -14.01 -32.36 25.07
N GLY A 658 -14.82 -33.39 25.35
CA GLY A 658 -15.11 -33.80 26.72
C GLY A 658 -13.87 -34.00 27.55
N THR A 659 -14.06 -33.81 28.83
CA THR A 659 -13.19 -34.11 29.98
C THR A 659 -12.21 -35.25 29.67
N PRO A 660 -10.91 -35.10 29.97
CA PRO A 660 -9.96 -36.18 29.81
C PRO A 660 -10.41 -37.37 30.67
N THR A 661 -10.87 -38.40 30.02
CA THR A 661 -11.10 -39.69 30.64
C THR A 661 -9.73 -40.24 31.00
N SER A 662 -9.51 -40.45 32.33
CA SER A 662 -8.37 -41.10 32.91
C SER A 662 -7.99 -42.39 32.12
N GLU A 663 -6.70 -42.48 31.78
CA GLU A 663 -6.06 -43.69 31.26
C GLU A 663 -6.41 -44.93 32.13
N PRO A 664 -6.74 -46.07 31.58
CA PRO A 664 -6.70 -47.31 32.28
C PRO A 664 -5.28 -47.89 32.32
N SER A 665 -4.79 -48.15 33.52
CA SER A 665 -3.55 -48.88 33.85
C SER A 665 -3.40 -50.17 33.02
N PRO A 666 -2.18 -50.59 32.71
CA PRO A 666 -1.92 -51.80 31.92
C PRO A 666 -2.08 -53.03 32.78
N THR A 667 -2.99 -53.91 32.43
CA THR A 667 -3.07 -55.27 32.96
C THR A 667 -2.41 -56.26 32.03
N ALA A 668 -1.69 -57.19 32.66
CA ALA A 668 -0.77 -58.19 32.13
C ALA A 668 -1.33 -59.10 31.03
N SER A 669 -0.41 -59.55 30.20
CA SER A 669 -0.53 -60.64 29.22
C SER A 669 -0.93 -62.00 29.82
N PRO A 670 -1.45 -62.88 29.02
CA PRO A 670 -0.84 -64.21 28.95
C PRO A 670 -0.51 -64.70 27.52
N SER A 671 0.55 -65.48 27.56
CA SER A 671 1.19 -66.28 26.53
C SER A 671 0.35 -67.35 25.84
N GLY A 672 0.72 -67.71 24.61
CA GLY A 672 0.42 -69.03 23.96
C GLY A 672 0.31 -68.92 22.44
N SER A 673 1.32 -69.25 21.74
CA SER A 673 1.75 -70.53 21.17
C SER A 673 1.18 -70.85 19.75
N ALA A 674 2.14 -71.09 18.86
CA ALA A 674 2.19 -71.97 17.69
C ALA A 674 1.80 -71.42 16.29
N GLY A 675 2.82 -71.36 15.46
CA GLY A 675 3.07 -71.22 14.06
C GLY A 675 2.52 -72.39 13.18
N PRO A 676 3.11 -72.74 11.99
CA PRO A 676 3.89 -71.96 11.03
C PRO A 676 3.31 -72.10 9.58
N SER A 677 3.76 -71.35 8.59
CA SER A 677 4.05 -71.89 7.25
C SER A 677 4.36 -70.81 6.17
N THR A 678 5.56 -70.92 5.67
CA THR A 678 6.07 -70.81 4.29
C THR A 678 5.94 -69.51 3.49
N GLY A 679 7.11 -68.99 3.19
CA GLY A 679 7.60 -67.94 2.32
C GLY A 679 7.36 -68.11 0.81
N PRO A 680 8.11 -67.45 -0.11
CA PRO A 680 9.41 -66.77 0.04
C PRO A 680 9.47 -65.34 -0.55
N SER A 681 10.55 -64.66 -0.23
CA SER A 681 11.08 -63.44 -0.85
C SER A 681 11.51 -63.61 -2.32
N PRO A 682 11.67 -62.51 -3.07
CA PRO A 682 13.04 -62.04 -3.22
C PRO A 682 13.27 -60.50 -3.14
N THR A 683 14.38 -60.25 -2.55
CA THR A 683 15.35 -59.13 -2.56
C THR A 683 15.45 -58.30 -3.84
N THR A 684 15.52 -57.00 -3.73
CA THR A 684 16.65 -56.19 -4.29
C THR A 684 16.63 -54.79 -3.66
N THR A 685 17.73 -54.48 -2.97
CA THR A 685 18.23 -53.15 -2.58
C THR A 685 19.08 -52.58 -3.71
N PRO A 686 19.11 -51.29 -3.91
CA PRO A 686 20.34 -50.64 -4.30
C PRO A 686 20.81 -49.59 -3.28
N THR A 687 22.08 -49.71 -3.05
CA THR A 687 23.09 -49.06 -2.29
C THR A 687 23.21 -47.55 -2.58
N ALA A 688 23.38 -46.76 -1.53
CA ALA A 688 23.85 -45.39 -1.57
C ALA A 688 25.40 -45.34 -1.72
N PRO A 689 25.96 -44.32 -2.39
CA PRO A 689 27.41 -44.10 -2.36
C PRO A 689 27.84 -43.15 -1.25
N GLN A 690 28.90 -43.53 -0.60
CA GLN A 690 29.60 -42.83 0.48
C GLN A 690 30.41 -41.64 -0.05
N SER A 691 30.53 -40.61 0.76
CA SER A 691 31.46 -39.50 0.66
C SER A 691 32.88 -39.90 1.11
N PRO A 692 33.93 -39.35 0.51
CA PRO A 692 35.27 -39.51 1.06
C PRO A 692 35.66 -38.36 1.99
N SER A 693 36.22 -38.72 3.12
CA SER A 693 36.90 -37.90 4.11
C SER A 693 38.21 -37.33 3.54
N GLY A 694 38.49 -36.09 3.82
CA GLY A 694 39.77 -35.44 3.57
C GLY A 694 40.13 -34.48 4.70
N THR A 695 41.18 -34.81 5.35
CA THR A 695 41.86 -34.31 6.55
C THR A 695 42.22 -32.81 6.51
N SER A 696 42.06 -32.18 7.68
CA SER A 696 42.72 -30.91 8.05
C SER A 696 44.25 -31.07 8.31
N PRO A 697 45.01 -29.99 8.21
CA PRO A 697 45.95 -29.73 9.28
C PRO A 697 45.83 -28.33 9.91
N SER A 698 45.97 -28.33 11.21
CA SER A 698 46.22 -27.19 12.09
C SER A 698 47.54 -26.48 11.76
N ALA A 699 47.56 -25.16 11.89
CA ALA A 699 48.75 -24.43 12.30
C ALA A 699 48.37 -23.16 13.07
N THR A 700 48.79 -23.14 14.29
CA THR A 700 48.92 -22.09 15.27
C THR A 700 49.78 -20.92 14.80
N GLY A 701 49.45 -19.71 15.23
CA GLY A 701 50.36 -18.58 15.15
C GLY A 701 49.75 -17.23 15.51
N THR A 702 49.66 -16.90 16.80
CA THR A 702 49.70 -15.52 17.29
C THR A 702 51.16 -15.06 17.28
N PRO A 703 51.50 -13.78 16.95
CA PRO A 703 51.65 -12.81 18.02
C PRO A 703 51.47 -11.31 17.67
N ALA A 704 51.27 -10.58 18.74
CA ALA A 704 51.86 -9.30 19.12
C ALA A 704 51.42 -7.98 18.51
N THR A 705 50.82 -7.22 19.36
CA THR A 705 50.76 -5.73 19.42
C THR A 705 52.14 -5.08 19.34
N PRO A 706 52.25 -3.83 18.87
CA PRO A 706 52.95 -2.87 19.71
C PRO A 706 52.17 -1.58 19.96
N SER A 707 52.31 -1.13 21.21
CA SER A 707 51.97 0.16 21.78
C SER A 707 52.83 1.29 21.19
N GLY A 708 52.30 2.50 21.14
CA GLY A 708 53.08 3.68 20.87
C GLY A 708 52.22 4.94 21.12
N THR A 709 52.28 5.37 22.28
CA THR A 709 52.21 6.63 23.05
C THR A 709 52.24 7.97 22.31
N GLY A 710 51.40 8.92 22.82
CA GLY A 710 51.69 10.33 22.99
C GLY A 710 50.97 11.22 21.97
N SER A 711 50.34 12.30 22.30
CA SER A 711 50.33 13.27 23.35
C SER A 711 49.33 14.37 23.05
N SER A 712 48.57 14.76 23.99
CA SER A 712 47.82 15.96 24.27
C SER A 712 48.11 17.23 23.49
N ALA A 713 47.01 17.98 23.13
CA ALA A 713 46.86 19.41 23.43
C ALA A 713 45.47 19.95 23.09
N THR A 714 44.70 20.37 24.05
CA THR A 714 43.71 21.45 24.07
C THR A 714 44.41 22.70 24.63
N PRO A 715 43.92 23.95 24.55
CA PRO A 715 42.58 24.50 24.34
C PRO A 715 42.56 25.84 23.57
N GLY A 716 41.35 26.44 23.41
CA GLY A 716 41.23 27.86 23.13
C GLY A 716 39.88 28.31 22.57
N ALA A 717 38.96 28.60 23.46
CA ALA A 717 38.24 29.86 23.71
C ALA A 717 37.45 30.53 22.58
N SER A 718 36.17 30.68 22.85
CA SER A 718 35.20 31.63 22.27
C SER A 718 35.64 33.10 22.40
N PRO A 719 35.01 33.99 21.64
CA PRO A 719 34.22 35.02 22.35
C PRO A 719 32.82 35.31 21.73
N THR A 720 31.89 35.53 22.63
CA THR A 720 30.65 36.29 22.59
C THR A 720 30.84 37.74 22.15
N VAL A 721 29.88 38.32 21.39
CA VAL A 721 29.41 39.71 21.58
C VAL A 721 27.96 39.89 21.08
N ALA A 722 27.20 40.56 21.90
CA ALA A 722 25.85 41.03 22.02
C ALA A 722 25.23 41.80 20.83
N GLY A 723 23.84 41.83 20.85
CA GLY A 723 23.01 42.78 20.11
C GLY A 723 23.10 44.21 20.65
N PRO A 724 22.22 45.15 20.33
CA PRO A 724 20.73 45.08 20.22
C PRO A 724 20.14 46.09 19.18
N GLY A 725 18.80 46.02 19.04
CA GLY A 725 17.97 47.24 18.92
C GLY A 725 17.26 47.54 17.63
N THR A 726 15.99 47.56 17.74
CA THR A 726 14.90 48.52 17.64
C THR A 726 14.14 48.65 16.32
N ALA A 727 12.84 48.32 16.43
CA ALA A 727 11.61 49.00 16.03
C ALA A 727 11.55 49.87 14.75
N GLY A 728 10.47 49.61 13.96
CA GLY A 728 9.94 50.56 12.98
C GLY A 728 8.67 50.08 12.33
N GLN A 729 7.59 50.79 12.60
CA GLN A 729 6.19 50.59 12.20
C GLN A 729 5.88 50.89 10.72
N ALA A 730 4.82 50.19 10.23
CA ALA A 730 3.68 50.63 9.41
C ALA A 730 3.90 50.97 7.93
N THR A 731 3.17 50.38 7.00
CA THR A 731 1.86 50.85 6.47
C THR A 731 1.38 49.95 5.31
N SER A 732 0.15 49.60 5.40
CA SER A 732 -0.93 49.30 4.43
C SER A 732 -0.65 49.22 2.91
N GLY A 733 -1.19 48.17 2.29
CA GLY A 733 -1.46 48.11 0.86
C GLY A 733 -2.17 46.78 0.52
N GLY A 734 -3.48 46.83 0.25
CA GLY A 734 -4.31 45.67 -0.06
C GLY A 734 -4.04 45.12 -1.47
N GLY A 735 -4.21 43.81 -1.58
CA GLY A 735 -4.25 43.09 -2.84
C GLY A 735 -4.99 41.79 -2.65
N HIS A 736 -6.09 41.60 -3.36
CA HIS A 736 -6.91 40.43 -3.36
C HIS A 736 -6.13 39.23 -3.89
N GLY A 737 -5.86 38.22 -3.06
CA GLY A 737 -5.35 36.91 -3.45
C GLY A 737 -6.47 35.86 -3.44
N ALA A 738 -6.58 35.11 -4.51
CA ALA A 738 -7.40 33.91 -4.64
C ALA A 738 -7.03 32.86 -3.58
N PRO A 739 -7.94 31.94 -3.21
CA PRO A 739 -7.66 30.93 -2.22
C PRO A 739 -6.62 29.93 -2.76
N GLN A 740 -5.47 29.90 -2.11
CA GLN A 740 -4.48 28.85 -2.30
C GLN A 740 -5.03 27.52 -1.80
N ALA A 741 -4.78 26.48 -2.60
CA ALA A 741 -4.91 25.10 -2.17
C ALA A 741 -4.05 24.86 -0.91
N PRO A 742 -4.42 23.92 -0.01
CA PRO A 742 -3.66 23.66 1.20
C PRO A 742 -2.23 23.22 0.82
N GLY A 743 -1.26 23.95 1.34
CA GLY A 743 0.14 23.78 1.00
C GLY A 743 0.70 22.43 1.45
N GLU A 744 1.67 21.96 0.69
CA GLU A 744 2.46 20.73 0.85
C GLU A 744 3.20 20.58 2.20
N GLY A 745 3.11 21.56 3.11
CA GLY A 745 3.78 21.53 4.41
C GLY A 745 3.29 20.46 5.39
N ALA A 746 2.19 19.74 5.10
CA ALA A 746 1.65 18.69 5.97
C ALA A 746 2.24 17.29 5.70
N TRP A 747 2.85 17.07 4.53
CA TRP A 747 3.35 15.76 4.13
C TRP A 747 4.75 15.43 4.64
N HIS A 748 5.56 16.42 4.99
CA HIS A 748 6.88 16.21 5.56
C HIS A 748 6.90 15.67 7.00
N ARG A 749 5.75 15.47 7.64
CA ARG A 749 5.65 15.02 9.04
C ARG A 749 5.12 13.61 9.25
N LEU A 750 4.76 12.88 8.19
CA LEU A 750 4.50 11.45 8.30
C LEU A 750 5.84 10.69 8.17
N ARG A 751 6.73 10.90 9.12
CA ARG A 751 7.77 9.92 9.41
C ARG A 751 7.05 8.72 10.01
N LEU A 752 7.11 7.60 9.31
CA LEU A 752 6.84 6.31 9.92
C LEU A 752 7.64 6.22 11.23
N PRO A 753 7.12 5.63 12.31
CA PRO A 753 7.86 5.49 13.54
C PRO A 753 9.23 4.86 13.25
N ARG A 754 10.31 5.51 13.64
CA ARG A 754 11.62 4.88 13.64
C ARG A 754 11.54 3.73 14.62
N THR A 755 11.61 2.51 14.16
CA THR A 755 11.81 1.35 15.00
C THR A 755 13.16 1.50 15.69
N GLY A 756 13.15 1.92 16.96
CA GLY A 756 14.30 1.79 17.84
C GLY A 756 14.60 0.30 18.07
N ARG A 757 15.87 -0.03 18.15
CA ARG A 757 16.44 -1.36 18.41
C ARG A 757 15.70 -2.15 19.48
#